data_27aad551d18303f5eaa571bfd45ade2e
#
_entry.id   27aad551d18303f5eaa571bfd45ade2e
#
_cell.length_a   1.000
_cell.length_b   1.000
_cell.length_c   1.000
_cell.angle_alpha   90.00
_cell.angle_beta   90.00
_cell.angle_gamma   90.00
#
_symmetry.space_group_name_H-M   'P 1'
#
loop_
_entity.id
_entity.type
_entity.pdbx_description
1 polymer ?
#
loop_
_entity_poly.entity_id
_entity_poly.type
_entity_poly.pdbx_seq_one_letter_code
_entity_poly.pdbx_strand_id
1 'polypeptide(L)'
;MAPDASSTSLSKAALNIDSWTGADELLRSWPSVPPMDDSQGTLRRLRDALVGLDNGSSGWRDAAALIRQVLLEAQARGVHNGLVVPKHPVLPSQEQWSQLHCDAMPHERGLYITAKPWHPPVEENDAAAVAREDLRQVYLGEAAEHRRRREPHPADPFWTAALGATHEQYLSFGQRQAARAVALAQPGSSVIICLPTGHGKTAVIQAPALLASRSAGVSVVVVPTVVLALDMERRTRPLMEAQGRTSPTGRYAYVGGLPDDVKQQMRDDIRTGRQRLVFTSPEALVRSLRKPLEDAAGAGLLKYFVIDEAHLVEQWGNGFRPEFQTMSSHRRTWLSKAPEGLAPVTVAMSATLTTQQVSTLEDLFAGPDKAQIVWASQLRHEPTYYINASATTQRRENSILEAVSLLPKPMALYVSTVADAKEWTRRLKTAGFHRVTHVTGDSSDQDRRDAVEGWGGKSTEADSRVSTRYDIVVGTSAFGLGVDLPDVRTVLHACLPETVDRYYQEIGRGGRDGNPSVAYMVTAPGDRDIAETLGSEPVISSEKAWKRWDAMFRREQQLGGSRYRLNLDSRPSHVSEDSETNRSWNVRVLNLMVRAKLIELHVPQPPQRQGEELESAWEERVEEFKKRVATQAEVTIKDPQVNTTERFADRFEAERKKLLDEQKKSLKGLQEALGGSQCIGDVLGEYYRLRRGQASLPTRVTCRGCPNCRATGHPDKSGFYRLAGEPRPWLRFPAPPVKDPLAHYRDGLSCLSLWWEDEQELRLYVPRLLERLVRRDMTIVGGPGVTAQCREVLQKAARTHPVVLDEDAELLKSWAGPVVWILDDSASLDYDTAARFSSEDVTYLLHPHQTRHPDRASDLLIDIHRAKLPVFRALEEL
;
A
#
# COMPACT_ATOMS: atom_id res chain seq x y z
N MET A 1 -45.15 13.45 2.90
CA MET A 1 -44.51 14.56 2.16
C MET A 1 -43.07 14.59 2.60
N ALA A 2 -42.23 13.93 1.87
CA ALA A 2 -40.79 13.95 2.09
C ALA A 2 -40.18 15.17 1.37
N PRO A 3 -39.17 15.89 1.93
CA PRO A 3 -38.51 16.96 1.21
C PRO A 3 -37.47 16.38 0.26
N ASP A 4 -37.49 16.89 -0.95
CA ASP A 4 -36.66 16.59 -2.09
C ASP A 4 -35.13 16.63 -1.80
N ALA A 5 -34.47 15.49 -1.97
CA ALA A 5 -33.03 15.35 -1.90
C ALA A 5 -32.28 15.75 -3.22
N SER A 6 -32.97 16.47 -4.13
CA SER A 6 -32.42 16.79 -5.45
C SER A 6 -31.74 18.16 -5.59
N SER A 7 -31.72 19.00 -4.54
CA SER A 7 -31.18 20.36 -4.67
C SER A 7 -29.67 20.55 -4.25
N THR A 8 -29.04 19.52 -3.69
CA THR A 8 -27.64 19.63 -3.23
C THR A 8 -26.61 19.02 -4.20
N SER A 9 -27.02 18.26 -5.19
CA SER A 9 -26.13 17.70 -6.22
C SER A 9 -25.90 18.63 -7.42
N LEU A 10 -26.79 19.60 -7.63
CA LEU A 10 -26.71 20.53 -8.77
C LEU A 10 -25.76 21.72 -8.54
N SER A 11 -25.36 22.03 -7.30
CA SER A 11 -24.46 23.15 -7.01
C SER A 11 -22.97 22.84 -7.12
N LYS A 12 -22.55 21.56 -7.14
CA LYS A 12 -21.16 21.15 -7.39
C LYS A 12 -20.83 20.84 -8.85
N ALA A 13 -21.84 20.70 -9.71
CA ALA A 13 -21.67 20.46 -11.14
C ALA A 13 -21.49 21.73 -11.99
N ALA A 14 -21.67 22.91 -11.40
CA ALA A 14 -21.77 24.18 -12.14
C ALA A 14 -20.46 24.97 -12.29
N LEU A 15 -19.26 24.43 -11.90
CA LEU A 15 -17.98 25.15 -11.96
C LEU A 15 -16.83 24.35 -12.59
N ASN A 16 -17.09 23.27 -13.30
CA ASN A 16 -16.06 22.70 -14.18
C ASN A 16 -16.15 23.36 -15.55
N ILE A 17 -15.37 24.41 -15.77
CA ILE A 17 -15.10 24.93 -17.11
C ILE A 17 -14.58 23.75 -17.93
N ASP A 18 -15.29 23.37 -19.00
CA ASP A 18 -14.84 22.33 -19.92
C ASP A 18 -13.40 22.66 -20.37
N SER A 19 -12.50 21.68 -20.37
CA SER A 19 -11.08 21.88 -20.70
C SER A 19 -10.88 22.58 -22.04
N TRP A 20 -11.77 22.37 -23.00
CA TRP A 20 -11.74 23.03 -24.30
C TRP A 20 -12.06 24.53 -24.18
N THR A 21 -13.13 24.89 -23.49
CA THR A 21 -13.55 26.30 -23.28
C THR A 21 -12.46 27.08 -22.52
N GLY A 22 -11.91 26.48 -21.47
CA GLY A 22 -10.80 27.12 -20.73
C GLY A 22 -9.52 27.27 -21.58
N ALA A 23 -9.20 26.31 -22.44
CA ALA A 23 -8.06 26.41 -23.35
C ALA A 23 -8.26 27.49 -24.44
N ASP A 24 -9.47 27.63 -24.99
CA ASP A 24 -9.81 28.69 -25.94
C ASP A 24 -9.63 30.09 -25.29
N GLU A 25 -10.06 30.25 -24.05
CA GLU A 25 -9.90 31.47 -23.27
C GLU A 25 -8.43 31.80 -23.02
N LEU A 26 -7.63 30.83 -22.57
CA LEU A 26 -6.18 30.97 -22.36
C LEU A 26 -5.46 31.39 -23.64
N LEU A 27 -5.76 30.75 -24.77
CA LEU A 27 -5.12 31.06 -26.05
C LEU A 27 -5.55 32.40 -26.63
N ARG A 28 -6.80 32.85 -26.40
CA ARG A 28 -7.27 34.19 -26.78
C ARG A 28 -6.58 35.30 -25.98
N SER A 29 -6.30 35.05 -24.72
CA SER A 29 -5.71 36.03 -23.80
C SER A 29 -4.19 36.07 -23.87
N TRP A 30 -3.56 35.00 -24.36
CA TRP A 30 -2.11 34.87 -24.42
C TRP A 30 -1.48 36.01 -25.27
N PRO A 31 -0.35 36.66 -24.83
CA PRO A 31 0.55 36.24 -23.74
C PRO A 31 0.11 36.61 -22.31
N SER A 32 -0.91 37.40 -22.14
CA SER A 32 -1.45 37.77 -20.83
C SER A 32 -2.33 36.62 -20.26
N VAL A 33 -1.71 35.64 -19.65
CA VAL A 33 -2.42 34.41 -19.14
C VAL A 33 -3.20 34.74 -17.87
N PRO A 34 -4.53 34.59 -17.86
CA PRO A 34 -5.34 34.88 -16.67
C PRO A 34 -5.09 33.86 -15.55
N PRO A 35 -5.25 34.27 -14.26
CA PRO A 35 -5.27 33.33 -13.15
C PRO A 35 -6.50 32.45 -13.26
N MET A 36 -6.31 31.12 -13.20
CA MET A 36 -7.39 30.12 -13.19
C MET A 36 -7.21 29.21 -11.97
N ASP A 37 -7.51 29.73 -10.79
CA ASP A 37 -7.19 29.12 -9.52
C ASP A 37 -7.91 27.75 -9.31
N ASP A 38 -9.08 27.57 -9.93
CA ASP A 38 -9.85 26.33 -9.86
C ASP A 38 -9.56 25.33 -11.00
N SER A 39 -8.68 25.68 -11.95
CA SER A 39 -8.33 24.76 -13.04
C SER A 39 -7.61 23.52 -12.52
N GLN A 40 -7.96 22.36 -13.09
CA GLN A 40 -7.40 21.06 -12.73
C GLN A 40 -6.93 20.29 -13.98
N GLY A 41 -6.17 19.22 -13.78
CA GLY A 41 -5.77 18.30 -14.85
C GLY A 41 -5.01 19.00 -15.99
N THR A 42 -5.39 18.69 -17.22
CA THR A 42 -4.72 19.16 -18.44
C THR A 42 -4.80 20.68 -18.61
N LEU A 43 -5.91 21.31 -18.26
CA LEU A 43 -6.08 22.77 -18.40
C LEU A 43 -5.09 23.54 -17.52
N ARG A 44 -4.89 23.12 -16.28
CA ARG A 44 -3.89 23.71 -15.39
C ARG A 44 -2.48 23.57 -15.93
N ARG A 45 -2.11 22.40 -16.44
CA ARG A 45 -0.81 22.14 -17.04
C ARG A 45 -0.59 23.02 -18.28
N LEU A 46 -1.63 23.17 -19.11
CA LEU A 46 -1.59 24.05 -20.29
C LEU A 46 -1.37 25.51 -19.88
N ARG A 47 -2.11 26.02 -18.89
CA ARG A 47 -1.92 27.37 -18.36
C ARG A 47 -0.48 27.57 -17.90
N ASP A 48 0.05 26.68 -17.05
CA ASP A 48 1.40 26.78 -16.51
C ASP A 48 2.47 26.67 -17.61
N ALA A 49 2.21 25.85 -18.64
CA ALA A 49 3.08 25.73 -19.81
C ALA A 49 3.09 27.01 -20.66
N LEU A 50 1.93 27.64 -20.87
CA LEU A 50 1.82 28.90 -21.62
C LEU A 50 2.54 30.07 -20.90
N VAL A 51 2.42 30.13 -19.57
CA VAL A 51 3.20 31.12 -18.75
C VAL A 51 4.70 30.85 -18.86
N GLY A 52 5.11 29.60 -18.95
CA GLY A 52 6.53 29.22 -19.04
C GLY A 52 7.19 29.45 -20.40
N LEU A 53 6.43 29.73 -21.47
CA LEU A 53 6.99 29.96 -22.80
C LEU A 53 7.85 31.23 -22.86
N ASP A 54 7.42 32.31 -22.20
CA ASP A 54 8.10 33.59 -22.25
C ASP A 54 9.47 33.60 -21.54
N ASN A 55 9.61 32.83 -20.48
CA ASN A 55 10.83 32.69 -19.68
C ASN A 55 11.68 31.46 -20.03
N GLY A 56 11.26 30.65 -21.02
CA GLY A 56 11.97 29.50 -21.50
C GLY A 56 11.88 28.27 -20.57
N SER A 57 11.08 28.33 -19.50
CA SER A 57 10.82 27.15 -18.63
C SER A 57 9.90 26.09 -19.28
N SER A 58 9.18 26.48 -20.33
CA SER A 58 8.42 25.59 -21.22
C SER A 58 8.93 25.71 -22.64
N GLY A 59 8.96 24.59 -23.37
CA GLY A 59 9.25 24.57 -24.80
C GLY A 59 7.96 24.56 -25.64
N TRP A 60 8.09 24.83 -26.93
CA TRP A 60 6.93 24.83 -27.83
C TRP A 60 6.22 23.47 -27.88
N ARG A 61 6.95 22.33 -27.73
CA ARG A 61 6.36 21.01 -27.72
C ARG A 61 5.57 20.73 -26.44
N ASP A 62 5.93 21.33 -25.31
CA ASP A 62 5.16 21.18 -24.07
C ASP A 62 3.75 21.76 -24.24
N ALA A 63 3.67 23.02 -24.71
CA ALA A 63 2.38 23.67 -24.94
C ALA A 63 1.56 22.95 -26.03
N ALA A 64 2.21 22.62 -27.16
CA ALA A 64 1.54 21.95 -28.27
C ALA A 64 0.98 20.55 -27.91
N ALA A 65 1.72 19.75 -27.17
CA ALA A 65 1.24 18.44 -26.72
C ALA A 65 0.04 18.56 -25.78
N LEU A 66 0.00 19.58 -24.93
CA LEU A 66 -1.14 19.84 -24.02
C LEU A 66 -2.36 20.38 -24.77
N ILE A 67 -2.17 21.29 -25.76
CA ILE A 67 -3.24 21.76 -26.65
C ILE A 67 -3.83 20.56 -27.42
N ARG A 68 -2.98 19.71 -27.99
CA ARG A 68 -3.41 18.48 -28.65
C ARG A 68 -4.22 17.56 -27.71
N GLN A 69 -3.77 17.42 -26.47
CA GLN A 69 -4.48 16.60 -25.46
C GLN A 69 -5.86 17.17 -25.16
N VAL A 70 -6.00 18.48 -24.97
CA VAL A 70 -7.31 19.14 -24.77
C VAL A 70 -8.25 18.89 -25.95
N LEU A 71 -7.76 18.98 -27.18
CA LEU A 71 -8.53 18.69 -28.39
C LEU A 71 -9.02 17.25 -28.42
N LEU A 72 -8.19 16.27 -28.06
CA LEU A 72 -8.56 14.86 -28.01
C LEU A 72 -9.51 14.52 -26.85
N GLU A 73 -9.35 15.19 -25.71
CA GLU A 73 -10.30 15.07 -24.58
C GLU A 73 -11.68 15.61 -24.98
N ALA A 74 -11.74 16.74 -25.72
CA ALA A 74 -12.97 17.27 -26.25
C ALA A 74 -13.61 16.35 -27.30
N GLN A 75 -12.82 15.83 -28.24
CA GLN A 75 -13.29 14.88 -29.26
C GLN A 75 -13.83 13.60 -28.62
N ALA A 76 -13.19 13.08 -27.57
CA ALA A 76 -13.67 11.89 -26.86
C ALA A 76 -15.08 12.11 -26.27
N ARG A 77 -15.41 13.36 -25.90
CA ARG A 77 -16.75 13.79 -25.41
C ARG A 77 -17.74 14.21 -26.49
N GLY A 78 -17.34 14.09 -27.77
CA GLY A 78 -18.20 14.44 -28.92
C GLY A 78 -18.07 15.91 -29.36
N VAL A 79 -17.14 16.69 -28.83
CA VAL A 79 -16.85 18.06 -29.29
C VAL A 79 -15.74 18.02 -30.34
N HIS A 80 -16.08 18.27 -31.58
CA HIS A 80 -15.16 18.18 -32.74
C HIS A 80 -14.65 19.54 -33.22
N ASN A 81 -14.54 20.52 -32.33
CA ASN A 81 -14.06 21.86 -32.66
C ASN A 81 -12.54 21.94 -32.49
N GLY A 82 -11.87 22.69 -33.38
CA GLY A 82 -10.47 23.03 -33.22
C GLY A 82 -10.27 24.21 -32.26
N LEU A 83 -9.02 24.57 -31.98
CA LEU A 83 -8.60 25.72 -31.21
C LEU A 83 -7.81 26.70 -32.10
N VAL A 84 -8.00 27.99 -31.90
CA VAL A 84 -7.19 29.03 -32.58
C VAL A 84 -5.98 29.36 -31.74
N VAL A 85 -4.80 28.98 -32.23
CA VAL A 85 -3.50 29.24 -31.59
C VAL A 85 -2.89 30.51 -32.21
N PRO A 86 -2.51 31.52 -31.40
CA PRO A 86 -1.90 32.75 -31.92
C PRO A 86 -0.60 32.48 -32.71
N LYS A 87 -0.29 33.31 -33.68
CA LYS A 87 0.98 33.21 -34.42
C LYS A 87 2.06 33.93 -33.64
N HIS A 88 3.03 33.18 -33.10
CA HIS A 88 4.16 33.72 -32.33
C HIS A 88 5.41 32.85 -32.48
N PRO A 89 6.64 33.41 -32.43
CA PRO A 89 7.89 32.66 -32.61
C PRO A 89 8.10 31.48 -31.62
N VAL A 90 7.56 31.57 -30.39
CA VAL A 90 7.66 30.50 -29.36
C VAL A 90 6.55 29.48 -29.43
N LEU A 91 5.59 29.63 -30.34
CA LEU A 91 4.52 28.66 -30.62
C LEU A 91 4.78 27.93 -31.93
N PRO A 92 4.22 26.72 -32.12
CA PRO A 92 4.56 25.90 -33.28
C PRO A 92 4.15 26.53 -34.61
N SER A 93 5.02 26.38 -35.62
CA SER A 93 4.69 26.66 -37.01
C SER A 93 3.71 25.60 -37.56
N GLN A 94 3.12 25.89 -38.73
CA GLN A 94 2.23 24.96 -39.43
C GLN A 94 2.88 23.58 -39.65
N GLU A 95 4.15 23.54 -40.01
CA GLU A 95 4.91 22.31 -40.21
C GLU A 95 5.15 21.54 -38.89
N GLN A 96 5.44 22.27 -37.80
CA GLN A 96 5.63 21.65 -36.48
C GLN A 96 4.34 21.05 -35.93
N TRP A 97 3.16 21.61 -36.21
CA TRP A 97 1.89 21.02 -35.87
C TRP A 97 1.66 19.67 -36.57
N SER A 98 2.07 19.55 -37.86
CA SER A 98 1.98 18.27 -38.60
C SER A 98 2.80 17.17 -37.94
N GLN A 99 3.98 17.50 -37.37
CA GLN A 99 4.80 16.53 -36.59
C GLN A 99 4.09 16.00 -35.34
N LEU A 100 3.10 16.72 -34.84
CA LEU A 100 2.29 16.33 -33.69
C LEU A 100 0.93 15.73 -34.08
N HIS A 101 0.78 15.24 -35.28
CA HIS A 101 -0.48 14.70 -35.80
C HIS A 101 -1.65 15.68 -35.60
N CYS A 102 -1.42 16.94 -35.95
CA CYS A 102 -2.43 17.98 -35.99
C CYS A 102 -2.50 18.61 -37.37
N ASP A 103 -3.71 18.92 -37.82
CA ASP A 103 -3.90 19.80 -38.98
C ASP A 103 -3.92 21.26 -38.51
N ALA A 104 -3.21 22.11 -39.21
CA ALA A 104 -3.11 23.53 -38.92
C ALA A 104 -3.53 24.32 -40.14
N MET A 105 -4.60 25.08 -40.06
CA MET A 105 -5.15 25.90 -41.15
C MET A 105 -5.01 27.39 -40.78
N PRO A 106 -4.65 28.28 -41.75
CA PRO A 106 -4.60 29.72 -41.52
C PRO A 106 -5.93 30.22 -40.98
N HIS A 107 -5.84 31.10 -39.99
CA HIS A 107 -6.98 31.79 -39.36
C HIS A 107 -6.59 33.28 -39.15
N GLU A 108 -7.55 34.21 -39.10
CA GLU A 108 -7.32 35.64 -38.94
C GLU A 108 -6.43 35.97 -37.73
N ARG A 109 -6.58 35.22 -36.62
CA ARG A 109 -5.81 35.42 -35.38
C ARG A 109 -4.63 34.48 -35.19
N GLY A 110 -4.30 33.62 -36.17
CA GLY A 110 -3.19 32.70 -36.07
C GLY A 110 -3.40 31.40 -36.88
N LEU A 111 -3.42 30.26 -36.24
CA LEU A 111 -3.64 28.97 -36.85
C LEU A 111 -4.83 28.26 -36.17
N TYR A 112 -5.78 27.74 -36.93
CA TYR A 112 -6.83 26.89 -36.48
C TYR A 112 -6.33 25.43 -36.43
N ILE A 113 -6.25 24.86 -35.27
CA ILE A 113 -5.63 23.54 -35.00
C ILE A 113 -6.72 22.50 -34.71
N THR A 114 -6.64 21.35 -35.38
CA THR A 114 -7.41 20.16 -35.06
C THR A 114 -6.48 18.98 -34.82
N ALA A 115 -6.77 18.10 -33.88
CA ALA A 115 -5.95 16.95 -33.53
C ALA A 115 -6.43 15.68 -34.23
N LYS A 116 -5.50 14.83 -34.67
CA LYS A 116 -5.76 13.48 -35.17
C LYS A 116 -5.46 12.46 -34.09
N PRO A 117 -6.34 11.48 -33.85
CA PRO A 117 -6.05 10.35 -32.97
C PRO A 117 -4.81 9.58 -33.45
N TRP A 118 -3.99 9.17 -32.49
CA TRP A 118 -2.82 8.31 -32.72
C TRP A 118 -2.79 7.23 -31.64
N HIS A 119 -2.26 6.07 -31.94
CA HIS A 119 -2.04 5.00 -30.98
C HIS A 119 -0.68 4.35 -31.25
N PRO A 120 -0.04 3.75 -30.24
CA PRO A 120 1.15 2.94 -30.44
C PRO A 120 0.94 1.89 -31.53
N PRO A 121 1.97 1.52 -32.30
CA PRO A 121 1.85 0.50 -33.33
C PRO A 121 1.28 -0.80 -32.78
N VAL A 122 0.31 -1.39 -33.48
CA VAL A 122 -0.28 -2.70 -33.21
C VAL A 122 -0.19 -3.53 -34.50
N GLU A 123 -0.16 -4.86 -34.37
CA GLU A 123 -0.18 -5.73 -35.55
C GLU A 123 -1.46 -5.49 -36.37
N GLU A 124 -1.30 -5.47 -37.70
CA GLU A 124 -2.35 -5.08 -38.62
C GLU A 124 -3.53 -6.04 -38.55
N ASN A 125 -4.73 -5.47 -38.51
CA ASN A 125 -6.09 -5.93 -38.77
C ASN A 125 -7.07 -5.11 -37.89
N ASP A 126 -8.21 -5.60 -37.49
CA ASP A 126 -9.20 -4.95 -36.64
C ASP A 126 -8.62 -4.35 -35.34
N ALA A 127 -7.42 -4.80 -34.92
CA ALA A 127 -6.68 -4.31 -33.76
C ALA A 127 -6.40 -2.79 -33.75
N ALA A 128 -6.25 -2.16 -34.94
CA ALA A 128 -6.00 -0.71 -35.02
C ALA A 128 -7.25 0.13 -34.66
N ALA A 129 -8.45 -0.32 -35.06
CA ALA A 129 -9.70 0.35 -34.67
C ALA A 129 -9.93 0.24 -33.16
N VAL A 130 -9.66 -0.93 -32.62
CA VAL A 130 -9.78 -1.22 -31.18
C VAL A 130 -8.74 -0.44 -30.37
N ALA A 131 -7.49 -0.35 -30.83
CA ALA A 131 -6.44 0.44 -30.17
C ALA A 131 -6.77 1.94 -30.12
N ARG A 132 -7.45 2.46 -31.16
CA ARG A 132 -7.97 3.85 -31.16
C ARG A 132 -9.06 4.05 -30.11
N GLU A 133 -9.96 3.09 -29.98
CA GLU A 133 -11.03 3.15 -28.95
C GLU A 133 -10.44 3.05 -27.53
N ASP A 134 -9.48 2.14 -27.30
CA ASP A 134 -8.79 2.04 -26.00
C ASP A 134 -8.17 3.38 -25.59
N LEU A 135 -7.52 4.09 -26.52
CA LEU A 135 -6.97 5.42 -26.25
C LEU A 135 -8.03 6.51 -26.13
N ARG A 136 -9.12 6.44 -26.89
CA ARG A 136 -10.24 7.35 -26.71
C ARG A 136 -10.78 7.30 -25.29
N GLN A 137 -10.84 6.11 -24.69
CA GLN A 137 -11.24 5.93 -23.28
C GLN A 137 -10.25 6.62 -22.30
N VAL A 138 -8.95 6.63 -22.61
CA VAL A 138 -7.97 7.35 -21.79
C VAL A 138 -8.21 8.87 -21.83
N TYR A 139 -8.50 9.43 -23.01
CA TYR A 139 -8.80 10.86 -23.15
C TYR A 139 -10.18 11.24 -22.58
N LEU A 140 -11.16 10.34 -22.62
CA LEU A 140 -12.49 10.56 -22.05
C LEU A 140 -12.44 10.79 -20.52
N GLY A 141 -11.57 10.08 -19.82
CA GLY A 141 -11.14 10.35 -18.43
C GLY A 141 -12.21 10.27 -17.33
N GLU A 142 -13.45 10.61 -17.60
CA GLU A 142 -14.48 10.84 -16.57
C GLU A 142 -15.66 9.88 -16.60
N ALA A 143 -15.64 8.83 -17.41
CA ALA A 143 -16.75 7.91 -17.35
C ALA A 143 -16.80 7.25 -15.96
N ALA A 144 -17.71 7.68 -15.11
CA ALA A 144 -17.94 7.12 -13.78
C ALA A 144 -18.12 5.59 -13.84
N GLU A 145 -18.61 5.09 -14.96
CA GLU A 145 -18.75 3.68 -15.30
C GLU A 145 -17.40 2.94 -15.45
N HIS A 146 -16.32 3.66 -15.72
CA HIS A 146 -14.97 3.10 -15.96
C HIS A 146 -14.04 3.23 -14.76
N ARG A 147 -14.47 3.87 -13.67
CA ARG A 147 -13.70 3.93 -12.42
C ARG A 147 -13.59 2.55 -11.80
N ARG A 148 -12.63 2.39 -10.88
CA ARG A 148 -12.48 1.15 -10.12
C ARG A 148 -13.83 0.68 -9.60
N ARG A 149 -14.24 -0.51 -9.99
CA ARG A 149 -15.39 -1.17 -9.38
C ARG A 149 -15.02 -1.56 -7.96
N ARG A 150 -15.57 -0.85 -7.02
CA ARG A 150 -15.51 -1.11 -5.60
C ARG A 150 -16.95 -1.19 -5.11
N GLU A 151 -17.24 -2.23 -4.37
CA GLU A 151 -18.53 -2.35 -3.69
C GLU A 151 -18.37 -1.75 -2.29
N PRO A 152 -18.94 -0.58 -1.99
CA PRO A 152 -18.87 0.00 -0.67
C PRO A 152 -19.70 -0.85 0.30
N HIS A 153 -19.17 -1.07 1.49
CA HIS A 153 -19.83 -1.80 2.56
C HIS A 153 -20.07 -0.89 3.76
N PRO A 154 -21.16 -1.07 4.52
CA PRO A 154 -21.39 -0.33 5.75
C PRO A 154 -20.19 -0.41 6.69
N ALA A 155 -19.85 0.70 7.31
CA ALA A 155 -18.72 0.78 8.22
C ALA A 155 -19.09 0.21 9.59
N ASP A 156 -18.14 -0.51 10.19
CA ASP A 156 -18.27 -0.92 11.58
C ASP A 156 -18.26 0.29 12.53
N PRO A 157 -18.91 0.20 13.70
CA PRO A 157 -18.91 1.28 14.69
C PRO A 157 -17.50 1.76 15.07
N PHE A 158 -16.51 0.86 15.20
CA PHE A 158 -15.14 1.24 15.52
C PHE A 158 -14.49 2.10 14.43
N TRP A 159 -14.81 1.82 13.17
CA TRP A 159 -14.24 2.52 12.03
C TRP A 159 -14.69 3.98 11.97
N THR A 160 -16.02 4.20 12.09
CA THR A 160 -16.58 5.55 12.10
C THR A 160 -16.20 6.33 13.37
N ALA A 161 -16.11 5.65 14.53
CA ALA A 161 -15.64 6.25 15.78
C ALA A 161 -14.18 6.72 15.70
N ALA A 162 -13.34 6.01 14.94
CA ALA A 162 -11.92 6.33 14.77
C ALA A 162 -11.66 7.38 13.69
N LEU A 163 -12.34 7.29 12.54
CA LEU A 163 -12.04 8.11 11.35
C LEU A 163 -13.03 9.26 11.13
N GLY A 164 -14.15 9.28 11.85
CA GLY A 164 -15.18 10.32 11.75
C GLY A 164 -16.30 9.99 10.75
N ALA A 165 -17.35 10.83 10.76
CA ALA A 165 -18.59 10.64 10.01
C ALA A 165 -18.41 10.64 8.47
N THR A 166 -17.29 11.11 7.96
CA THR A 166 -17.01 11.04 6.51
C THR A 166 -16.63 9.63 6.05
N HIS A 167 -16.46 8.68 6.99
CA HIS A 167 -16.09 7.29 6.73
C HIS A 167 -17.21 6.32 7.09
N GLU A 168 -18.44 6.59 6.63
CA GLU A 168 -19.62 5.75 6.89
C GLU A 168 -19.60 4.41 6.12
N GLN A 169 -18.66 4.25 5.21
CA GLN A 169 -18.52 3.05 4.40
C GLN A 169 -17.06 2.64 4.26
N TYR A 170 -16.82 1.35 4.19
CA TYR A 170 -15.60 0.81 3.64
C TYR A 170 -15.59 0.95 2.11
N LEU A 171 -14.42 1.20 1.54
CA LEU A 171 -14.26 1.33 0.09
C LEU A 171 -14.43 -0.01 -0.64
N SER A 172 -14.25 -1.12 0.06
CA SER A 172 -14.26 -2.46 -0.53
C SER A 172 -14.43 -3.54 0.55
N PHE A 173 -14.89 -4.72 0.14
CA PHE A 173 -14.96 -5.88 1.02
C PHE A 173 -13.58 -6.23 1.60
N GLY A 174 -12.53 -6.19 0.77
CA GLY A 174 -11.15 -6.43 1.22
C GLY A 174 -10.69 -5.46 2.29
N GLN A 175 -11.05 -4.17 2.18
CA GLN A 175 -10.74 -3.18 3.21
C GLN A 175 -11.46 -3.48 4.53
N ARG A 176 -12.77 -3.84 4.47
CA ARG A 176 -13.55 -4.24 5.65
C ARG A 176 -12.87 -5.40 6.38
N GLN A 177 -12.52 -6.44 5.66
CA GLN A 177 -11.90 -7.62 6.25
C GLN A 177 -10.51 -7.33 6.82
N ALA A 178 -9.73 -6.53 6.13
CA ALA A 178 -8.43 -6.10 6.63
C ALA A 178 -8.55 -5.28 7.93
N ALA A 179 -9.49 -4.34 7.98
CA ALA A 179 -9.74 -3.52 9.17
C ALA A 179 -10.21 -4.39 10.36
N ARG A 180 -11.15 -5.31 10.14
CA ARG A 180 -11.62 -6.27 11.15
C ARG A 180 -10.49 -7.18 11.63
N ALA A 181 -9.66 -7.73 10.70
CA ALA A 181 -8.53 -8.58 11.04
C ALA A 181 -7.50 -7.87 11.95
N VAL A 182 -7.22 -6.58 11.70
CA VAL A 182 -6.31 -5.80 12.54
C VAL A 182 -6.95 -5.43 13.89
N ALA A 183 -8.21 -4.99 13.87
CA ALA A 183 -8.91 -4.57 15.10
C ALA A 183 -9.16 -5.73 16.08
N LEU A 184 -9.38 -6.93 15.56
CA LEU A 184 -9.64 -8.15 16.34
C LEU A 184 -8.38 -9.02 16.55
N ALA A 185 -7.22 -8.57 16.06
CA ALA A 185 -5.97 -9.31 16.18
C ALA A 185 -5.55 -9.45 17.64
N GLN A 186 -5.10 -10.65 17.98
CA GLN A 186 -4.64 -10.95 19.33
C GLN A 186 -3.27 -10.29 19.61
N PRO A 187 -3.02 -9.87 20.86
CA PRO A 187 -1.70 -9.38 21.25
C PRO A 187 -0.59 -10.37 20.88
N GLY A 188 0.48 -9.86 20.28
CA GLY A 188 1.62 -10.64 19.83
C GLY A 188 1.45 -11.36 18.49
N SER A 189 0.24 -11.39 17.92
CA SER A 189 -0.03 -12.00 16.62
C SER A 189 0.48 -11.18 15.44
N SER A 190 0.43 -11.80 14.25
CA SER A 190 0.83 -11.15 12.99
C SER A 190 -0.26 -11.27 11.95
N VAL A 191 -0.48 -10.19 11.21
CA VAL A 191 -1.45 -10.09 10.10
C VAL A 191 -0.71 -9.66 8.83
N ILE A 192 -0.84 -10.43 7.77
CA ILE A 192 -0.33 -10.08 6.43
C ILE A 192 -1.51 -9.69 5.56
N ILE A 193 -1.46 -8.49 4.98
CA ILE A 193 -2.57 -7.91 4.21
C ILE A 193 -2.09 -7.64 2.78
N CYS A 194 -2.73 -8.30 1.81
CA CYS A 194 -2.63 -7.96 0.41
C CYS A 194 -3.90 -7.23 -0.02
N LEU A 195 -3.81 -5.91 -0.21
CA LEU A 195 -4.95 -5.05 -0.53
C LEU A 195 -4.55 -4.08 -1.65
N PRO A 196 -5.30 -3.98 -2.78
CA PRO A 196 -4.90 -3.19 -3.94
C PRO A 196 -4.62 -1.72 -3.62
N THR A 197 -3.79 -1.09 -4.44
CA THR A 197 -3.56 0.36 -4.36
C THR A 197 -4.89 1.11 -4.53
N GLY A 198 -5.13 2.12 -3.68
CA GLY A 198 -6.36 2.92 -3.70
C GLY A 198 -7.55 2.29 -2.97
N HIS A 199 -7.40 1.11 -2.35
CA HIS A 199 -8.41 0.53 -1.45
C HIS A 199 -8.24 0.94 0.01
N GLY A 200 -7.50 2.03 0.28
CA GLY A 200 -7.44 2.67 1.59
C GLY A 200 -6.63 1.90 2.65
N LYS A 201 -5.49 1.30 2.27
CA LYS A 201 -4.57 0.61 3.22
C LYS A 201 -4.24 1.45 4.46
N THR A 202 -3.97 2.74 4.26
CA THR A 202 -3.62 3.65 5.38
C THR A 202 -4.72 3.70 6.44
N ALA A 203 -5.98 3.78 6.04
CA ALA A 203 -7.12 3.82 6.95
C ALA A 203 -7.28 2.51 7.75
N VAL A 204 -6.91 1.37 7.16
CA VAL A 204 -6.93 0.05 7.85
C VAL A 204 -6.07 0.05 9.10
N ILE A 205 -4.98 0.82 9.10
CA ILE A 205 -4.10 0.96 10.27
C ILE A 205 -4.49 2.13 11.16
N GLN A 206 -4.89 3.24 10.57
CA GLN A 206 -5.26 4.44 11.33
C GLN A 206 -6.43 4.15 12.27
N ALA A 207 -7.48 3.46 11.82
CA ALA A 207 -8.65 3.20 12.65
C ALA A 207 -8.32 2.39 13.92
N PRO A 208 -7.70 1.20 13.88
CA PRO A 208 -7.33 0.46 15.09
C PRO A 208 -6.31 1.21 15.95
N ALA A 209 -5.32 1.88 15.34
CA ALA A 209 -4.31 2.63 16.07
C ALA A 209 -4.91 3.81 16.86
N LEU A 210 -5.93 4.47 16.33
CA LEU A 210 -6.65 5.55 16.99
C LEU A 210 -7.54 5.04 18.13
N LEU A 211 -8.12 3.84 17.98
CA LEU A 211 -8.94 3.23 19.02
C LEU A 211 -8.14 2.62 20.15
N ALA A 212 -6.98 2.06 19.90
CA ALA A 212 -6.20 1.21 20.81
C ALA A 212 -5.81 1.88 22.15
N SER A 213 -6.34 3.04 22.47
CA SER A 213 -5.95 3.77 23.66
C SER A 213 -7.13 4.21 24.52
N ARG A 214 -7.55 3.36 25.42
CA ARG A 214 -8.16 3.82 26.68
C ARG A 214 -7.15 4.57 27.54
N SER A 215 -5.90 4.22 27.44
CA SER A 215 -4.72 4.80 28.09
C SER A 215 -3.72 5.24 27.02
N ALA A 216 -2.60 5.78 27.41
CA ALA A 216 -1.47 6.03 26.54
C ALA A 216 -1.11 4.79 25.70
N GLY A 217 -0.67 5.00 24.46
CA GLY A 217 -0.25 3.92 23.55
C GLY A 217 0.32 4.48 22.28
N VAL A 218 1.26 3.74 21.67
CA VAL A 218 1.92 4.12 20.42
C VAL A 218 1.76 3.02 19.38
N SER A 219 1.54 3.42 18.12
CA SER A 219 1.59 2.57 16.96
C SER A 219 2.69 3.07 16.02
N VAL A 220 3.63 2.21 15.63
CA VAL A 220 4.72 2.57 14.72
C VAL A 220 4.44 2.01 13.33
N VAL A 221 4.51 2.87 12.33
CA VAL A 221 4.34 2.53 10.92
C VAL A 221 5.65 2.78 10.18
N VAL A 222 6.23 1.71 9.70
CA VAL A 222 7.46 1.76 8.90
C VAL A 222 7.09 1.91 7.44
N VAL A 223 7.63 2.95 6.84
CA VAL A 223 7.43 3.28 5.42
C VAL A 223 8.77 3.37 4.69
N PRO A 224 8.80 3.08 3.38
CA PRO A 224 10.06 2.99 2.66
C PRO A 224 10.78 4.33 2.44
N THR A 225 10.07 5.46 2.44
CA THR A 225 10.68 6.76 2.11
C THR A 225 10.20 7.87 3.03
N VAL A 226 11.07 8.90 3.19
CA VAL A 226 10.74 10.12 3.94
C VAL A 226 9.52 10.84 3.34
N VAL A 227 9.44 10.90 2.02
CA VAL A 227 8.30 11.53 1.32
C VAL A 227 6.98 10.85 1.67
N LEU A 228 6.97 9.52 1.73
CA LEU A 228 5.76 8.77 2.12
C LEU A 228 5.41 9.00 3.59
N ALA A 229 6.41 9.08 4.48
CA ALA A 229 6.17 9.39 5.89
C ALA A 229 5.50 10.76 6.08
N LEU A 230 5.99 11.77 5.35
CA LEU A 230 5.44 13.13 5.38
C LEU A 230 4.02 13.19 4.77
N ASP A 231 3.77 12.48 3.67
CA ASP A 231 2.43 12.41 3.07
C ASP A 231 1.42 11.71 4.01
N MET A 232 1.84 10.63 4.68
CA MET A 232 1.01 9.97 5.68
C MET A 232 0.75 10.87 6.89
N GLU A 233 1.75 11.62 7.37
CA GLU A 233 1.57 12.63 8.42
C GLU A 233 0.53 13.67 8.01
N ARG A 234 0.65 14.23 6.82
CA ARG A 234 -0.27 15.24 6.28
C ARG A 234 -1.72 14.74 6.25
N ARG A 235 -1.94 13.48 5.83
CA ARG A 235 -3.29 12.88 5.79
C ARG A 235 -3.82 12.52 7.18
N THR A 236 -2.95 12.24 8.13
CA THR A 236 -3.32 11.81 9.49
C THR A 236 -3.62 12.99 10.42
N ARG A 237 -2.92 14.11 10.26
CA ARG A 237 -3.03 15.29 11.12
C ARG A 237 -4.47 15.79 11.28
N PRO A 238 -5.27 16.00 10.21
CA PRO A 238 -6.66 16.43 10.35
C PRO A 238 -7.53 15.46 11.15
N LEU A 239 -7.29 14.14 11.02
CA LEU A 239 -8.03 13.13 11.79
C LEU A 239 -7.71 13.22 13.28
N MET A 240 -6.44 13.43 13.61
CA MET A 240 -6.00 13.56 15.01
C MET A 240 -6.53 14.84 15.64
N GLU A 241 -6.52 15.96 14.90
CA GLU A 241 -7.06 17.25 15.32
C GLU A 241 -8.57 17.17 15.57
N ALA A 242 -9.33 16.59 14.64
CA ALA A 242 -10.78 16.41 14.75
C ALA A 242 -11.20 15.59 15.98
N GLN A 243 -10.30 14.73 16.49
CA GLN A 243 -10.55 13.89 17.67
C GLN A 243 -9.96 14.46 18.96
N GLY A 244 -9.31 15.62 18.92
CA GLY A 244 -8.60 16.19 20.07
C GLY A 244 -7.44 15.31 20.56
N ARG A 245 -6.79 14.57 19.64
CA ARG A 245 -5.72 13.59 19.94
C ARG A 245 -4.38 13.98 19.30
N THR A 246 -4.13 15.26 19.16
CA THR A 246 -2.86 15.77 18.62
C THR A 246 -1.67 15.35 19.48
N SER A 247 -0.54 15.03 18.81
CA SER A 247 0.71 14.80 19.54
C SER A 247 1.22 16.13 20.13
N PRO A 248 1.98 16.12 21.24
CA PRO A 248 2.52 17.34 21.84
C PRO A 248 3.36 18.18 20.88
N THR A 249 4.05 17.56 19.94
CA THR A 249 4.87 18.24 18.93
C THR A 249 4.09 18.61 17.66
N GLY A 250 2.83 18.17 17.51
CA GLY A 250 2.08 18.28 16.27
C GLY A 250 2.65 17.43 15.11
N ARG A 251 3.68 16.62 15.37
CA ARG A 251 4.37 15.79 14.35
C ARG A 251 4.04 14.32 14.54
N TYR A 252 3.95 13.62 13.39
CA TYR A 252 3.70 12.17 13.32
C TYR A 252 4.76 11.45 12.47
N ALA A 253 5.50 12.16 11.62
CA ALA A 253 6.63 11.63 10.87
C ALA A 253 7.95 11.88 11.60
N TYR A 254 8.66 10.82 11.99
CA TYR A 254 9.99 10.89 12.55
C TYR A 254 11.02 10.74 11.43
N VAL A 255 11.57 11.85 10.97
CA VAL A 255 12.47 11.95 9.81
C VAL A 255 13.76 12.71 10.12
N GLY A 256 14.79 12.53 9.29
CA GLY A 256 16.12 13.11 9.51
C GLY A 256 16.16 14.63 9.62
N GLY A 257 15.35 15.34 8.81
CA GLY A 257 15.32 16.80 8.74
C GLY A 257 14.59 17.51 9.89
N LEU A 258 14.04 16.80 10.89
CA LEU A 258 13.44 17.45 12.06
C LEU A 258 14.49 18.08 12.97
N PRO A 259 14.15 19.21 13.68
CA PRO A 259 14.97 19.76 14.77
C PRO A 259 15.23 18.73 15.87
N ASP A 260 16.39 18.81 16.54
CA ASP A 260 16.80 17.80 17.50
C ASP A 260 15.95 17.81 18.77
N ASP A 261 15.48 18.98 19.20
CA ASP A 261 14.52 19.14 20.31
C ASP A 261 13.18 18.45 20.01
N VAL A 262 12.65 18.61 18.80
CA VAL A 262 11.43 17.92 18.34
C VAL A 262 11.65 16.40 18.31
N LYS A 263 12.80 15.95 17.79
CA LYS A 263 13.16 14.51 17.79
C LYS A 263 13.23 13.95 19.21
N GLN A 264 13.83 14.71 20.13
CA GLN A 264 13.92 14.29 21.53
C GLN A 264 12.55 14.22 22.18
N GLN A 265 11.72 15.24 22.00
CA GLN A 265 10.35 15.26 22.53
C GLN A 265 9.53 14.09 22.00
N MET A 266 9.60 13.80 20.68
CA MET A 266 8.90 12.65 20.09
C MET A 266 9.38 11.32 20.71
N ARG A 267 10.68 11.14 20.96
CA ARG A 267 11.21 9.94 21.63
C ARG A 267 10.66 9.77 23.04
N ASP A 268 10.53 10.86 23.79
CA ASP A 268 9.97 10.85 25.15
C ASP A 268 8.46 10.58 25.13
N ASP A 269 7.76 11.13 24.15
CA ASP A 269 6.32 10.89 23.95
C ASP A 269 6.02 9.45 23.50
N ILE A 270 6.93 8.81 22.75
CA ILE A 270 6.87 7.37 22.45
C ILE A 270 7.00 6.53 23.72
N ARG A 271 7.99 6.80 24.59
CA ARG A 271 8.20 6.07 25.86
C ARG A 271 6.98 6.11 26.76
N THR A 272 6.30 7.24 26.80
CA THR A 272 5.13 7.49 27.66
C THR A 272 3.79 7.19 26.99
N GLY A 273 3.81 6.76 25.71
CA GLY A 273 2.61 6.47 24.92
C GLY A 273 1.77 7.69 24.55
N ARG A 274 2.30 8.92 24.70
CA ARG A 274 1.64 10.16 24.25
C ARG A 274 1.69 10.34 22.73
N GLN A 275 2.75 9.84 22.09
CA GLN A 275 2.86 9.76 20.62
C GLN A 275 2.04 8.57 20.12
N ARG A 276 0.76 8.76 19.80
CA ARG A 276 -0.17 7.67 19.46
C ARG A 276 0.18 6.95 18.15
N LEU A 277 0.71 7.69 17.19
CA LEU A 277 1.08 7.18 15.87
C LEU A 277 2.39 7.82 15.43
N VAL A 278 3.31 7.03 14.89
CA VAL A 278 4.57 7.52 14.33
C VAL A 278 4.87 6.83 13.00
N PHE A 279 5.11 7.63 11.97
CA PHE A 279 5.61 7.17 10.67
C PHE A 279 7.13 7.33 10.62
N THR A 280 7.85 6.30 10.20
CA THR A 280 9.32 6.33 10.22
C THR A 280 9.93 5.43 9.16
N SER A 281 11.20 5.64 8.86
CA SER A 281 11.96 4.74 7.98
C SER A 281 12.50 3.53 8.76
N PRO A 282 12.84 2.42 8.07
CA PRO A 282 13.49 1.26 8.68
C PRO A 282 14.75 1.64 9.46
N GLU A 283 15.58 2.52 8.90
CA GLU A 283 16.84 2.98 9.51
C GLU A 283 16.61 3.73 10.81
N ALA A 284 15.63 4.65 10.83
CA ALA A 284 15.31 5.42 12.03
C ALA A 284 14.72 4.52 13.11
N LEU A 285 13.91 3.53 12.73
CA LEU A 285 13.34 2.55 13.69
C LEU A 285 14.44 1.76 14.37
N VAL A 286 15.39 1.18 13.62
CA VAL A 286 16.44 0.30 14.19
C VAL A 286 17.53 1.08 14.92
N ARG A 287 17.69 2.37 14.66
CA ARG A 287 18.71 3.25 15.27
C ARG A 287 18.09 4.15 16.34
N SER A 288 17.47 5.24 15.93
CA SER A 288 17.04 6.34 16.82
C SER A 288 15.81 6.01 17.66
N LEU A 289 14.85 5.24 17.13
CA LEU A 289 13.61 4.87 17.81
C LEU A 289 13.69 3.53 18.54
N ARG A 290 14.79 2.81 18.41
CA ARG A 290 14.99 1.49 19.04
C ARG A 290 14.64 1.50 20.53
N LYS A 291 15.36 2.32 21.32
CA LYS A 291 15.20 2.37 22.77
C LYS A 291 13.83 2.90 23.21
N PRO A 292 13.30 4.03 22.66
CA PRO A 292 11.95 4.49 22.94
C PRO A 292 10.86 3.44 22.70
N LEU A 293 10.94 2.68 21.58
CA LEU A 293 9.95 1.64 21.27
C LEU A 293 10.11 0.40 22.18
N GLU A 294 11.34 0.05 22.55
CA GLU A 294 11.60 -1.03 23.51
C GLU A 294 11.05 -0.71 24.90
N ASP A 295 11.22 0.52 25.36
CA ASP A 295 10.66 1.01 26.63
C ASP A 295 9.13 1.02 26.58
N ALA A 296 8.54 1.50 25.48
CA ALA A 296 7.10 1.47 25.28
C ALA A 296 6.55 0.03 25.24
N ALA A 297 7.26 -0.91 24.60
CA ALA A 297 6.85 -2.32 24.58
C ALA A 297 6.90 -2.95 25.97
N GLY A 298 7.97 -2.70 26.74
CA GLY A 298 8.10 -3.18 28.12
C GLY A 298 7.04 -2.61 29.09
N ALA A 299 6.53 -1.42 28.80
CA ALA A 299 5.41 -0.81 29.51
C ALA A 299 4.03 -1.23 28.99
N GLY A 300 3.93 -2.10 27.96
CA GLY A 300 2.67 -2.50 27.32
C GLY A 300 1.99 -1.39 26.52
N LEU A 301 2.73 -0.34 26.17
CA LEU A 301 2.23 0.83 25.44
C LEU A 301 2.38 0.70 23.93
N LEU A 302 3.27 -0.15 23.41
CA LEU A 302 3.39 -0.41 21.98
C LEU A 302 2.23 -1.30 21.52
N LYS A 303 1.33 -0.74 20.69
CA LYS A 303 0.10 -1.43 20.28
C LYS A 303 0.23 -2.12 18.92
N TYR A 304 0.71 -1.39 17.92
CA TYR A 304 0.88 -1.90 16.57
C TYR A 304 2.29 -1.62 16.06
N PHE A 305 2.86 -2.64 15.43
CA PHE A 305 4.05 -2.54 14.58
C PHE A 305 3.65 -2.84 13.15
N VAL A 306 3.67 -1.81 12.31
CA VAL A 306 3.18 -1.88 10.93
C VAL A 306 4.33 -1.74 9.96
N ILE A 307 4.35 -2.60 8.94
CA ILE A 307 5.28 -2.55 7.81
C ILE A 307 4.46 -2.28 6.55
N ASP A 308 4.51 -1.06 6.06
CA ASP A 308 3.90 -0.71 4.77
C ASP A 308 4.87 -1.04 3.63
N GLU A 309 4.33 -1.30 2.45
CA GLU A 309 5.04 -1.84 1.28
C GLU A 309 5.90 -3.06 1.64
N ALA A 310 5.31 -3.99 2.37
CA ALA A 310 5.99 -5.15 2.96
C ALA A 310 6.71 -6.05 1.93
N HIS A 311 6.34 -5.98 0.64
CA HIS A 311 7.06 -6.67 -0.44
C HIS A 311 8.54 -6.27 -0.51
N LEU A 312 8.91 -5.08 -0.04
CA LEU A 312 10.29 -4.58 -0.02
C LEU A 312 11.19 -5.28 1.01
N VAL A 313 10.61 -5.98 1.98
CA VAL A 313 11.38 -6.75 2.97
C VAL A 313 12.29 -7.77 2.29
N GLU A 314 11.87 -8.37 1.20
CA GLU A 314 12.70 -9.28 0.44
C GLU A 314 13.70 -8.55 -0.46
N GLN A 315 13.25 -7.56 -1.21
CA GLN A 315 14.11 -6.80 -2.14
C GLN A 315 15.19 -6.03 -1.39
N TRP A 316 14.83 -5.33 -0.31
CA TRP A 316 15.72 -4.48 0.45
C TRP A 316 16.57 -5.25 1.47
N GLY A 317 16.03 -6.36 2.01
CA GLY A 317 16.74 -7.20 2.96
C GLY A 317 17.91 -7.96 2.36
N ASN A 318 17.84 -8.35 1.10
CA ASN A 318 18.89 -9.14 0.43
C ASN A 318 20.00 -8.30 -0.21
N GLY A 319 19.75 -7.05 -0.50
CA GLY A 319 20.70 -6.25 -1.23
C GLY A 319 20.73 -4.77 -0.93
N PHE A 320 19.66 -4.18 -0.45
CA PHE A 320 19.53 -2.73 -0.38
C PHE A 320 19.39 -2.16 1.03
N ARG A 321 18.57 -2.80 1.92
CA ARG A 321 18.32 -2.30 3.28
C ARG A 321 18.23 -3.44 4.31
N PRO A 322 19.36 -3.86 4.90
CA PRO A 322 19.38 -4.91 5.92
C PRO A 322 18.53 -4.57 7.15
N GLU A 323 18.18 -3.30 7.34
CA GLU A 323 17.34 -2.83 8.43
C GLU A 323 15.96 -3.50 8.45
N PHE A 324 15.36 -3.82 7.29
CA PHE A 324 14.08 -4.54 7.25
C PHE A 324 14.16 -5.90 7.94
N GLN A 325 15.24 -6.64 7.74
CA GLN A 325 15.43 -7.92 8.42
C GLN A 325 15.78 -7.75 9.89
N THR A 326 16.55 -6.70 10.24
CA THR A 326 16.88 -6.35 11.63
C THR A 326 15.63 -6.03 12.44
N MET A 327 14.58 -5.45 11.81
CA MET A 327 13.29 -5.18 12.46
C MET A 327 12.65 -6.43 13.06
N SER A 328 12.85 -7.61 12.45
CA SER A 328 12.34 -8.88 13.00
C SER A 328 12.92 -9.20 14.37
N SER A 329 14.19 -8.87 14.58
CA SER A 329 14.88 -9.06 15.88
C SER A 329 14.36 -8.07 16.93
N HIS A 330 14.07 -6.82 16.54
CA HIS A 330 13.43 -5.85 17.43
C HIS A 330 12.03 -6.31 17.84
N ARG A 331 11.25 -6.81 16.88
CA ARG A 331 9.94 -7.38 17.18
C ARG A 331 10.03 -8.50 18.22
N ARG A 332 10.96 -9.46 18.07
CA ARG A 332 11.14 -10.53 19.06
C ARG A 332 11.47 -9.97 20.45
N THR A 333 12.32 -8.96 20.51
CA THR A 333 12.65 -8.27 21.77
C THR A 333 11.41 -7.60 22.39
N TRP A 334 10.57 -6.93 21.58
CA TRP A 334 9.34 -6.30 22.07
C TRP A 334 8.35 -7.32 22.60
N LEU A 335 8.17 -8.45 21.88
CA LEU A 335 7.27 -9.53 22.33
C LEU A 335 7.74 -10.15 23.65
N SER A 336 9.07 -10.35 23.83
CA SER A 336 9.61 -10.93 25.05
C SER A 336 9.58 -9.99 26.26
N LYS A 337 9.54 -8.66 26.05
CA LYS A 337 9.50 -7.65 27.11
C LYS A 337 8.10 -7.17 27.45
N ALA A 338 7.15 -7.34 26.54
CA ALA A 338 5.78 -6.88 26.77
C ALA A 338 5.12 -7.67 27.90
N PRO A 339 4.34 -7.01 28.77
CA PRO A 339 3.52 -7.72 29.76
C PRO A 339 2.53 -8.67 29.07
N GLU A 340 2.11 -9.70 29.78
CA GLU A 340 1.14 -10.68 29.29
C GLU A 340 -0.14 -9.98 28.80
N GLY A 341 -0.61 -10.36 27.61
CA GLY A 341 -1.79 -9.76 26.96
C GLY A 341 -1.61 -8.36 26.39
N LEU A 342 -0.39 -7.76 26.44
CA LEU A 342 -0.12 -6.41 25.96
C LEU A 342 0.96 -6.37 24.84
N ALA A 343 1.35 -7.51 24.31
CA ALA A 343 2.33 -7.59 23.23
C ALA A 343 1.81 -6.94 21.93
N PRO A 344 2.65 -6.20 21.17
CA PRO A 344 2.22 -5.49 19.98
C PRO A 344 1.76 -6.45 18.87
N VAL A 345 0.70 -6.06 18.17
CA VAL A 345 0.27 -6.72 16.93
C VAL A 345 1.17 -6.29 15.79
N THR A 346 1.66 -7.24 15.01
CA THR A 346 2.45 -6.96 13.80
C THR A 346 1.57 -6.98 12.58
N VAL A 347 1.65 -5.96 11.73
CA VAL A 347 0.87 -5.87 10.48
C VAL A 347 1.81 -5.61 9.32
N ALA A 348 1.84 -6.51 8.34
CA ALA A 348 2.58 -6.36 7.10
C ALA A 348 1.61 -6.13 5.93
N MET A 349 1.72 -4.99 5.24
CA MET A 349 0.80 -4.62 4.17
C MET A 349 1.51 -4.40 2.85
N SER A 350 0.90 -4.86 1.78
CA SER A 350 1.32 -4.53 0.41
C SER A 350 0.14 -4.54 -0.55
N ALA A 351 0.31 -3.92 -1.72
CA ALA A 351 -0.64 -4.03 -2.82
C ALA A 351 -0.53 -5.37 -3.56
N THR A 352 0.66 -5.91 -3.61
CA THR A 352 1.00 -7.17 -4.28
C THR A 352 2.00 -7.94 -3.44
N LEU A 353 1.81 -9.24 -3.36
CA LEU A 353 2.73 -10.16 -2.70
C LEU A 353 2.82 -11.45 -3.51
N THR A 354 4.03 -11.98 -3.63
CA THR A 354 4.26 -13.33 -4.17
C THR A 354 4.22 -14.36 -3.04
N THR A 355 4.10 -15.63 -3.41
CA THR A 355 4.19 -16.74 -2.44
C THR A 355 5.48 -16.69 -1.61
N GLN A 356 6.60 -16.33 -2.24
CA GLN A 356 7.89 -16.25 -1.56
C GLN A 356 7.94 -15.07 -0.60
N GLN A 357 7.44 -13.90 -1.00
CA GLN A 357 7.38 -12.73 -0.12
C GLN A 357 6.52 -13.01 1.12
N VAL A 358 5.37 -13.68 0.96
CA VAL A 358 4.55 -14.11 2.09
C VAL A 358 5.31 -15.07 3.00
N SER A 359 6.00 -16.08 2.44
CA SER A 359 6.82 -17.00 3.22
C SER A 359 7.94 -16.29 4.00
N THR A 360 8.62 -15.34 3.35
CA THR A 360 9.66 -14.52 4.00
C THR A 360 9.08 -13.66 5.14
N LEU A 361 7.90 -13.06 4.94
CA LEU A 361 7.22 -12.29 5.98
C LEU A 361 6.79 -13.17 7.17
N GLU A 362 6.30 -14.39 6.90
CA GLU A 362 5.96 -15.36 7.94
C GLU A 362 7.20 -15.78 8.74
N ASP A 363 8.30 -16.12 8.07
CA ASP A 363 9.55 -16.53 8.73
C ASP A 363 10.14 -15.42 9.61
N LEU A 364 10.05 -14.17 9.18
CA LEU A 364 10.61 -13.02 9.90
C LEU A 364 9.68 -12.49 11.01
N PHE A 365 8.37 -12.46 10.76
CA PHE A 365 7.43 -11.68 11.59
C PHE A 365 6.25 -12.48 12.15
N ALA A 366 6.05 -13.75 11.83
CA ALA A 366 4.88 -14.47 12.31
C ALA A 366 5.14 -15.35 13.54
N GLY A 367 6.33 -15.92 13.69
CA GLY A 367 6.59 -16.92 14.73
C GLY A 367 5.95 -18.29 14.41
N PRO A 368 5.82 -19.19 15.41
CA PRO A 368 5.41 -20.59 15.18
C PRO A 368 3.95 -20.72 14.70
N ASP A 369 3.05 -19.80 15.08
CA ASP A 369 1.61 -19.90 14.80
C ASP A 369 1.21 -19.40 13.40
N LYS A 370 2.16 -18.99 12.60
CA LYS A 370 2.00 -18.37 11.29
C LYS A 370 1.11 -17.11 11.32
N ALA A 371 1.23 -16.28 10.27
CA ALA A 371 0.43 -15.06 10.18
C ALA A 371 -1.02 -15.38 9.77
N GLN A 372 -1.95 -14.58 10.24
CA GLN A 372 -3.25 -14.43 9.61
C GLN A 372 -3.08 -13.71 8.28
N ILE A 373 -3.68 -14.20 7.20
CA ILE A 373 -3.55 -13.62 5.86
C ILE A 373 -4.89 -13.10 5.39
N VAL A 374 -4.95 -11.80 5.04
CA VAL A 374 -6.06 -11.17 4.33
C VAL A 374 -5.65 -11.02 2.86
N TRP A 375 -6.18 -11.91 2.01
CA TRP A 375 -5.81 -11.93 0.60
C TRP A 375 -6.90 -11.34 -0.27
N ALA A 376 -6.87 -10.03 -0.47
CA ALA A 376 -7.77 -9.30 -1.36
C ALA A 376 -7.04 -8.83 -2.64
N SER A 377 -6.14 -9.67 -3.15
CA SER A 377 -5.30 -9.34 -4.30
C SER A 377 -6.10 -9.20 -5.58
N GLN A 378 -5.95 -8.06 -6.26
CA GLN A 378 -6.59 -7.74 -7.52
C GLN A 378 -5.66 -6.89 -8.38
N LEU A 379 -5.61 -7.18 -9.67
CA LEU A 379 -4.89 -6.36 -10.62
C LEU A 379 -5.61 -5.02 -10.83
N ARG A 380 -4.84 -4.02 -11.21
CA ARG A 380 -5.35 -2.68 -11.50
C ARG A 380 -6.16 -2.65 -12.78
N HIS A 381 -7.26 -1.92 -12.76
CA HIS A 381 -8.23 -1.82 -13.86
C HIS A 381 -7.86 -0.73 -14.88
N GLU A 382 -6.97 0.18 -14.52
CA GLU A 382 -6.72 1.40 -15.27
C GLU A 382 -5.81 1.22 -16.49
N PRO A 383 -4.72 0.36 -16.44
CA PRO A 383 -3.77 0.31 -17.53
C PRO A 383 -4.30 -0.38 -18.78
N THR A 384 -4.10 0.24 -19.93
CA THR A 384 -4.12 -0.41 -21.24
C THR A 384 -2.68 -0.61 -21.73
N TYR A 385 -2.35 -1.82 -22.19
CA TYR A 385 -0.96 -2.26 -22.42
C TYR A 385 -0.61 -2.24 -23.90
N TYR A 386 0.49 -1.56 -24.25
CA TYR A 386 1.08 -1.58 -25.59
C TYR A 386 2.53 -2.02 -25.48
N ILE A 387 2.97 -2.81 -26.45
CA ILE A 387 4.33 -3.34 -26.51
C ILE A 387 4.83 -3.23 -27.95
N ASN A 388 6.05 -2.73 -28.10
CA ASN A 388 6.74 -2.64 -29.38
C ASN A 388 8.17 -3.16 -29.23
N ALA A 389 8.55 -4.15 -30.01
CA ALA A 389 9.91 -4.64 -30.10
C ALA A 389 10.61 -3.96 -31.30
N SER A 390 11.51 -3.04 -31.02
CA SER A 390 12.26 -2.30 -32.04
C SER A 390 13.44 -3.11 -32.54
N ALA A 391 13.66 -3.11 -33.85
CA ALA A 391 14.79 -3.82 -34.50
C ALA A 391 16.16 -3.16 -34.19
N THR A 392 16.19 -1.90 -33.81
CA THR A 392 17.41 -1.14 -33.49
C THR A 392 17.16 -0.13 -32.40
N THR A 393 18.23 0.26 -31.70
CA THR A 393 18.19 1.35 -30.69
C THR A 393 17.65 2.65 -31.27
N GLN A 394 18.05 3.01 -32.51
CA GLN A 394 17.59 4.23 -33.17
C GLN A 394 16.07 4.20 -33.44
N ARG A 395 15.50 3.07 -33.83
CA ARG A 395 14.04 2.92 -34.00
C ARG A 395 13.32 3.05 -32.67
N ARG A 396 13.86 2.42 -31.59
CA ARG A 396 13.32 2.62 -30.25
C ARG A 396 13.28 4.10 -29.86
N GLU A 397 14.38 4.80 -30.06
CA GLU A 397 14.48 6.24 -29.74
C GLU A 397 13.42 7.06 -30.47
N ASN A 398 13.24 6.83 -31.76
CA ASN A 398 12.22 7.49 -32.57
C ASN A 398 10.80 7.19 -32.06
N SER A 399 10.50 5.91 -31.75
CA SER A 399 9.20 5.50 -31.22
C SER A 399 8.91 6.11 -29.85
N ILE A 400 9.93 6.23 -28.99
CA ILE A 400 9.79 6.89 -27.69
C ILE A 400 9.54 8.39 -27.85
N LEU A 401 10.28 9.11 -28.71
CA LEU A 401 10.08 10.54 -28.99
C LEU A 401 8.69 10.80 -29.57
N GLU A 402 8.22 9.94 -30.48
CA GLU A 402 6.86 9.98 -31.03
C GLU A 402 5.83 9.79 -29.90
N ALA A 403 5.98 8.75 -29.08
CA ALA A 403 5.08 8.45 -27.97
C ALA A 403 5.04 9.61 -26.95
N VAL A 404 6.20 10.18 -26.60
CA VAL A 404 6.27 11.35 -25.72
C VAL A 404 5.53 12.55 -26.31
N SER A 405 5.57 12.73 -27.64
CA SER A 405 4.88 13.83 -28.31
C SER A 405 3.36 13.64 -28.37
N LEU A 406 2.87 12.40 -28.48
CA LEU A 406 1.50 12.10 -28.87
C LEU A 406 0.62 11.48 -27.77
N LEU A 407 1.22 10.84 -26.73
CA LEU A 407 0.48 10.27 -25.61
C LEU A 407 0.15 11.31 -24.52
N PRO A 408 -0.94 11.09 -23.77
CA PRO A 408 -1.41 12.06 -22.78
C PRO A 408 -0.44 12.23 -21.59
N LYS A 409 -0.44 13.44 -21.03
CA LYS A 409 0.33 13.85 -19.84
C LYS A 409 -0.61 13.93 -18.63
N PRO A 410 -0.02 13.85 -17.40
CA PRO A 410 1.41 13.70 -17.08
C PRO A 410 1.94 12.29 -17.38
N MET A 411 3.25 12.21 -17.62
CA MET A 411 3.92 11.01 -18.11
C MET A 411 5.13 10.64 -17.27
N ALA A 412 5.31 9.34 -16.97
CA ALA A 412 6.53 8.76 -16.44
C ALA A 412 7.27 7.97 -17.52
N LEU A 413 8.55 8.23 -17.75
CA LEU A 413 9.43 7.51 -18.67
C LEU A 413 10.46 6.72 -17.88
N TYR A 414 10.39 5.40 -17.90
CA TYR A 414 11.33 4.51 -17.23
C TYR A 414 12.47 4.05 -18.13
N VAL A 415 13.67 4.04 -17.54
CA VAL A 415 14.93 3.62 -18.18
C VAL A 415 15.75 2.74 -17.24
N SER A 416 16.73 2.01 -17.78
CA SER A 416 17.52 1.05 -17.03
C SER A 416 18.53 1.71 -16.08
N THR A 417 19.28 2.73 -16.55
CA THR A 417 20.43 3.28 -15.82
C THR A 417 20.29 4.77 -15.54
N VAL A 418 21.09 5.26 -14.58
CA VAL A 418 21.19 6.70 -14.27
C VAL A 418 21.69 7.49 -15.48
N ALA A 419 22.63 6.92 -16.23
CA ALA A 419 23.16 7.56 -17.45
C ALA A 419 22.07 7.72 -18.51
N ASP A 420 21.24 6.69 -18.72
CA ASP A 420 20.10 6.76 -19.64
C ASP A 420 19.10 7.84 -19.22
N ALA A 421 18.82 7.97 -17.92
CA ALA A 421 17.88 8.98 -17.43
C ALA A 421 18.36 10.42 -17.72
N LYS A 422 19.65 10.69 -17.51
CA LYS A 422 20.26 11.97 -17.85
C LYS A 422 20.25 12.22 -19.36
N GLU A 423 20.58 11.21 -20.15
CA GLU A 423 20.63 11.30 -21.61
C GLU A 423 19.24 11.51 -22.22
N TRP A 424 18.21 10.77 -21.75
CA TRP A 424 16.83 10.98 -22.19
C TRP A 424 16.32 12.37 -21.82
N THR A 425 16.64 12.87 -20.63
CA THR A 425 16.27 14.24 -20.24
C THR A 425 16.90 15.27 -21.16
N ARG A 426 18.19 15.11 -21.51
CA ARG A 426 18.90 15.96 -22.45
C ARG A 426 18.26 15.93 -23.86
N ARG A 427 17.98 14.72 -24.37
CA ARG A 427 17.35 14.51 -25.69
C ARG A 427 15.98 15.17 -25.78
N LEU A 428 15.14 14.99 -24.75
CA LEU A 428 13.81 15.59 -24.69
C LEU A 428 13.90 17.12 -24.68
N LYS A 429 14.83 17.69 -23.93
CA LYS A 429 15.08 19.15 -23.95
C LYS A 429 15.53 19.64 -25.33
N THR A 430 16.45 18.94 -25.96
CA THR A 430 16.90 19.24 -27.32
C THR A 430 15.76 19.13 -28.35
N ALA A 431 14.83 18.21 -28.14
CA ALA A 431 13.65 18.06 -28.98
C ALA A 431 12.57 19.14 -28.75
N GLY A 432 12.69 19.99 -27.72
CA GLY A 432 11.76 21.10 -27.44
C GLY A 432 10.77 20.80 -26.30
N PHE A 433 11.01 19.78 -25.46
CA PHE A 433 10.31 19.55 -24.22
C PHE A 433 11.17 20.10 -23.05
N HIS A 434 10.79 21.21 -22.48
CA HIS A 434 11.50 21.80 -21.34
C HIS A 434 10.87 21.41 -20.00
N ARG A 435 9.59 21.08 -19.98
CA ARG A 435 8.88 20.64 -18.79
C ARG A 435 9.19 19.15 -18.47
N VAL A 436 10.48 18.83 -18.43
CA VAL A 436 11.02 17.50 -18.17
C VAL A 436 12.09 17.55 -17.09
N THR A 437 12.04 16.57 -16.17
CA THR A 437 13.07 16.33 -15.16
C THR A 437 13.40 14.84 -15.05
N HIS A 438 14.44 14.51 -14.28
CA HIS A 438 14.75 13.10 -13.97
C HIS A 438 14.90 12.87 -12.47
N VAL A 439 14.58 11.64 -12.04
CA VAL A 439 14.77 11.16 -10.66
C VAL A 439 15.43 9.79 -10.71
N THR A 440 16.59 9.68 -10.05
CA THR A 440 17.42 8.46 -10.06
C THR A 440 17.88 8.10 -8.65
N GLY A 441 18.66 7.03 -8.52
CA GLY A 441 19.30 6.65 -7.27
C GLY A 441 20.21 7.75 -6.70
N ASP A 442 20.87 8.53 -7.57
CA ASP A 442 21.81 9.61 -7.22
C ASP A 442 21.10 10.93 -6.84
N SER A 443 19.79 11.05 -7.07
CA SER A 443 19.05 12.28 -6.74
C SER A 443 18.97 12.49 -5.24
N SER A 444 19.24 13.71 -4.78
CA SER A 444 19.08 14.11 -3.39
C SER A 444 17.61 14.08 -2.95
N ASP A 445 17.36 14.07 -1.64
CA ASP A 445 15.99 14.15 -1.12
C ASP A 445 15.30 15.46 -1.52
N GLN A 446 16.07 16.55 -1.68
CA GLN A 446 15.54 17.82 -2.17
C GLN A 446 15.14 17.73 -3.64
N ASP A 447 16.01 17.17 -4.51
CA ASP A 447 15.68 16.99 -5.93
C ASP A 447 14.42 16.13 -6.12
N ARG A 448 14.27 15.09 -5.30
CA ARG A 448 13.08 14.22 -5.30
C ARG A 448 11.82 15.00 -4.89
N ARG A 449 11.88 15.81 -3.83
CA ARG A 449 10.76 16.65 -3.41
C ARG A 449 10.39 17.65 -4.52
N ASP A 450 11.38 18.36 -5.06
CA ASP A 450 11.17 19.35 -6.12
C ASP A 450 10.57 18.74 -7.39
N ALA A 451 10.97 17.52 -7.74
CA ALA A 451 10.40 16.79 -8.87
C ALA A 451 8.93 16.41 -8.59
N VAL A 452 8.61 15.90 -7.41
CA VAL A 452 7.24 15.53 -7.02
C VAL A 452 6.33 16.74 -6.96
N GLU A 453 6.75 17.83 -6.32
CA GLU A 453 5.98 19.08 -6.24
C GLU A 453 5.76 19.71 -7.62
N GLY A 454 6.83 19.82 -8.41
CA GLY A 454 6.75 20.37 -9.75
C GLY A 454 5.93 19.52 -10.72
N TRP A 455 5.88 18.21 -10.52
CA TRP A 455 5.07 17.30 -11.33
C TRP A 455 3.60 17.27 -10.87
N GLY A 456 3.37 17.23 -9.54
CA GLY A 456 2.04 17.14 -8.94
C GLY A 456 1.32 18.49 -8.79
N GLY A 457 2.04 19.61 -8.78
CA GLY A 457 1.47 20.95 -8.54
C GLY A 457 0.90 21.10 -7.12
N LYS A 458 1.46 20.38 -6.14
CA LYS A 458 1.10 20.47 -4.71
C LYS A 458 2.37 20.50 -3.87
N SER A 459 2.39 21.32 -2.83
CA SER A 459 3.49 21.31 -1.88
C SER A 459 3.48 20.00 -1.07
N THR A 460 4.68 19.48 -0.77
CA THR A 460 4.86 18.31 0.11
C THR A 460 4.80 18.70 1.59
N GLU A 461 5.02 19.98 1.92
CA GLU A 461 5.06 20.47 3.29
C GLU A 461 3.76 21.16 3.73
N ALA A 462 3.09 21.86 2.81
CA ALA A 462 1.85 22.57 3.05
C ALA A 462 0.72 22.00 2.17
N ASP A 463 -0.52 22.08 2.63
CA ASP A 463 -1.69 21.72 1.79
C ASP A 463 -2.03 22.87 0.81
N SER A 464 -1.00 23.35 0.12
CA SER A 464 -1.10 24.46 -0.83
C SER A 464 -0.81 24.00 -2.26
N ARG A 465 -1.51 24.60 -3.22
CA ARG A 465 -1.26 24.39 -4.64
C ARG A 465 -0.03 25.20 -5.06
N VAL A 466 0.85 24.59 -5.85
CA VAL A 466 1.99 25.23 -6.51
C VAL A 466 1.90 25.00 -8.01
N SER A 467 2.49 25.88 -8.82
CA SER A 467 2.49 25.71 -10.29
C SER A 467 3.14 24.38 -10.70
N THR A 468 2.59 23.72 -11.70
CA THR A 468 3.21 22.55 -12.32
C THR A 468 4.42 22.97 -13.14
N ARG A 469 5.58 22.34 -12.91
CA ARG A 469 6.83 22.63 -13.64
C ARG A 469 7.19 21.52 -14.62
N TYR A 470 6.68 20.32 -14.40
CA TYR A 470 7.04 19.13 -15.17
C TYR A 470 5.79 18.39 -15.62
N ASP A 471 5.80 17.94 -16.88
CA ASP A 471 4.80 17.05 -17.46
C ASP A 471 5.37 15.66 -17.73
N ILE A 472 6.70 15.56 -17.79
CA ILE A 472 7.45 14.33 -18.04
C ILE A 472 8.48 14.15 -16.92
N VAL A 473 8.49 13.00 -16.28
CA VAL A 473 9.54 12.60 -15.34
C VAL A 473 10.23 11.36 -15.89
N VAL A 474 11.55 11.44 -16.09
CA VAL A 474 12.39 10.31 -16.48
C VAL A 474 12.94 9.67 -15.22
N GLY A 475 12.78 8.36 -15.07
CA GLY A 475 13.17 7.68 -13.84
C GLY A 475 13.82 6.32 -14.05
N THR A 476 14.66 5.95 -13.08
CA THR A 476 15.06 4.55 -12.86
C THR A 476 14.13 3.91 -11.83
N SER A 477 14.36 2.65 -11.45
CA SER A 477 13.61 1.96 -10.37
C SER A 477 13.57 2.77 -9.06
N ALA A 478 14.60 3.59 -8.80
CA ALA A 478 14.65 4.46 -7.61
C ALA A 478 13.54 5.53 -7.58
N PHE A 479 12.99 5.93 -8.73
CA PHE A 479 11.81 6.78 -8.81
C PHE A 479 10.53 6.06 -8.36
N GLY A 480 10.60 4.74 -8.24
CA GLY A 480 9.49 3.85 -7.87
C GLY A 480 8.90 4.08 -6.48
N LEU A 481 9.63 4.65 -5.52
CA LEU A 481 9.24 4.67 -4.12
C LEU A 481 8.79 6.06 -3.66
N GLY A 482 7.55 6.14 -3.17
CA GLY A 482 7.07 7.34 -2.46
C GLY A 482 6.45 8.46 -3.32
N VAL A 483 6.25 8.26 -4.63
CA VAL A 483 5.57 9.25 -5.47
C VAL A 483 4.10 8.85 -5.64
N ASP A 484 3.19 9.64 -5.08
CA ASP A 484 1.74 9.48 -5.23
C ASP A 484 1.16 10.64 -6.04
N LEU A 485 1.18 10.50 -7.37
CA LEU A 485 0.50 11.41 -8.28
C LEU A 485 -0.75 10.72 -8.83
N PRO A 486 -1.96 11.23 -8.57
CA PRO A 486 -3.19 10.53 -8.92
C PRO A 486 -3.47 10.50 -10.43
N ASP A 487 -3.06 11.53 -11.15
CA ASP A 487 -3.49 11.81 -12.52
C ASP A 487 -2.49 11.39 -13.62
N VAL A 488 -1.51 10.53 -13.33
CA VAL A 488 -0.58 10.03 -14.37
C VAL A 488 -1.34 9.29 -15.46
N ARG A 489 -1.21 9.73 -16.71
CA ARG A 489 -1.95 9.17 -17.85
C ARG A 489 -1.13 8.21 -18.68
N THR A 490 0.21 8.37 -18.69
CA THR A 490 1.10 7.48 -19.46
C THR A 490 2.27 7.03 -18.62
N VAL A 491 2.52 5.74 -18.64
CA VAL A 491 3.76 5.11 -18.15
C VAL A 491 4.46 4.47 -19.35
N LEU A 492 5.61 5.02 -19.68
CA LEU A 492 6.40 4.63 -20.85
C LEU A 492 7.69 3.97 -20.39
N HIS A 493 8.04 2.83 -21.00
CA HIS A 493 9.30 2.13 -20.75
C HIS A 493 10.18 2.16 -22.01
N ALA A 494 11.35 2.78 -21.91
CA ALA A 494 12.41 2.71 -22.92
C ALA A 494 13.46 1.64 -22.54
N CYS A 495 13.04 0.60 -21.85
CA CYS A 495 13.85 -0.51 -21.36
C CYS A 495 12.97 -1.73 -21.10
N LEU A 496 13.59 -2.87 -20.87
CA LEU A 496 12.95 -4.04 -20.29
C LEU A 496 13.16 -4.02 -18.76
N PRO A 497 12.11 -3.95 -17.94
CA PRO A 497 12.22 -4.11 -16.49
C PRO A 497 12.80 -5.49 -16.12
N GLU A 498 13.60 -5.58 -15.09
CA GLU A 498 14.27 -6.81 -14.68
C GLU A 498 13.35 -7.84 -14.03
N THR A 499 12.18 -7.40 -13.52
CA THR A 499 11.22 -8.31 -12.88
C THR A 499 9.77 -7.92 -13.20
N VAL A 500 8.85 -8.90 -13.07
CA VAL A 500 7.40 -8.67 -13.13
C VAL A 500 6.95 -7.66 -12.08
N ASP A 501 7.48 -7.77 -10.84
CA ASP A 501 7.14 -6.85 -9.76
C ASP A 501 7.48 -5.41 -10.12
N ARG A 502 8.69 -5.17 -10.62
CA ARG A 502 9.11 -3.84 -11.03
C ARG A 502 8.21 -3.29 -12.12
N TYR A 503 7.99 -4.07 -13.19
CA TYR A 503 7.08 -3.66 -14.27
C TYR A 503 5.70 -3.28 -13.74
N TYR A 504 5.10 -4.15 -12.92
CA TYR A 504 3.75 -3.93 -12.41
C TYR A 504 3.68 -2.73 -11.44
N GLN A 505 4.68 -2.52 -10.61
CA GLN A 505 4.76 -1.35 -9.73
C GLN A 505 4.91 -0.03 -10.49
N GLU A 506 5.70 -0.03 -11.58
CA GLU A 506 5.92 1.14 -12.42
C GLU A 506 4.66 1.52 -13.19
N ILE A 507 4.02 0.56 -13.87
CA ILE A 507 2.72 0.81 -14.55
C ILE A 507 1.60 1.15 -13.57
N GLY A 508 1.69 0.64 -12.35
CA GLY A 508 0.79 0.92 -11.24
C GLY A 508 0.76 2.40 -10.78
N ARG A 509 1.57 3.28 -11.37
CA ARG A 509 1.53 4.72 -11.16
C ARG A 509 0.48 5.39 -12.02
N GLY A 510 0.17 4.81 -13.18
CA GLY A 510 -0.86 5.31 -14.08
C GLY A 510 -2.25 5.18 -13.46
N GLY A 511 -3.10 6.18 -13.63
CA GLY A 511 -4.52 6.14 -13.30
C GLY A 511 -4.86 5.90 -11.82
N ARG A 512 -4.09 6.43 -10.88
CA ARG A 512 -4.39 6.27 -9.44
C ARG A 512 -5.68 6.93 -9.00
N ASP A 513 -6.18 7.89 -9.76
CA ASP A 513 -7.50 8.50 -9.62
C ASP A 513 -8.66 7.59 -10.08
N GLY A 514 -8.37 6.42 -10.64
CA GLY A 514 -9.33 5.46 -11.18
C GLY A 514 -9.64 5.64 -12.65
N ASN A 515 -9.06 6.65 -13.32
CA ASN A 515 -9.22 6.86 -14.75
C ASN A 515 -8.26 5.98 -15.56
N PRO A 516 -8.60 5.62 -16.82
CA PRO A 516 -7.73 4.86 -17.68
C PRO A 516 -6.36 5.50 -17.88
N SER A 517 -5.34 4.66 -18.05
CA SER A 517 -3.95 5.06 -18.32
C SER A 517 -3.31 4.18 -19.39
N VAL A 518 -2.26 4.67 -20.01
CA VAL A 518 -1.47 3.94 -21.01
C VAL A 518 -0.21 3.38 -20.36
N ALA A 519 0.04 2.09 -20.53
CA ALA A 519 1.31 1.43 -20.26
C ALA A 519 1.94 1.03 -21.60
N TYR A 520 2.98 1.73 -22.04
CA TYR A 520 3.63 1.47 -23.30
C TYR A 520 5.10 1.13 -23.11
N MET A 521 5.51 -0.03 -23.63
CA MET A 521 6.90 -0.49 -23.55
C MET A 521 7.49 -0.56 -24.96
N VAL A 522 8.68 0.00 -25.14
CA VAL A 522 9.46 -0.08 -26.37
C VAL A 522 10.82 -0.67 -26.06
N THR A 523 11.03 -1.94 -26.42
CA THR A 523 12.29 -2.65 -26.21
C THR A 523 13.19 -2.59 -27.44
N ALA A 524 14.49 -2.80 -27.25
CA ALA A 524 15.49 -2.89 -28.30
C ALA A 524 16.42 -4.10 -28.06
N PRO A 525 17.18 -4.55 -29.09
CA PRO A 525 18.21 -5.56 -28.89
C PRO A 525 19.18 -5.18 -27.79
N GLY A 526 19.53 -6.13 -26.91
CA GLY A 526 20.40 -5.93 -25.75
C GLY A 526 19.66 -5.55 -24.45
N ASP A 527 18.41 -5.09 -24.49
CA ASP A 527 17.65 -4.76 -23.27
C ASP A 527 17.47 -6.00 -22.38
N ARG A 528 17.37 -7.18 -22.99
CA ARG A 528 17.28 -8.45 -22.28
C ARG A 528 18.54 -8.70 -21.43
N ASP A 529 19.71 -8.56 -22.03
CA ASP A 529 20.99 -8.80 -21.34
C ASP A 529 21.19 -7.80 -20.19
N ILE A 530 20.75 -6.55 -20.40
CA ILE A 530 20.75 -5.52 -19.37
C ILE A 530 19.80 -5.90 -18.22
N ALA A 531 18.58 -6.33 -18.54
CA ALA A 531 17.60 -6.75 -17.53
C ALA A 531 18.07 -7.99 -16.77
N GLU A 532 18.66 -8.99 -17.46
CA GLU A 532 19.24 -10.17 -16.84
C GLU A 532 20.42 -9.80 -15.91
N THR A 533 21.26 -8.85 -16.31
CA THR A 533 22.39 -8.36 -15.50
C THR A 533 21.91 -7.61 -14.26
N LEU A 534 20.94 -6.73 -14.42
CA LEU A 534 20.38 -5.95 -13.30
C LEU A 534 19.52 -6.82 -12.37
N GLY A 535 18.75 -7.77 -12.93
CA GLY A 535 17.92 -8.70 -12.18
C GLY A 535 18.71 -9.79 -11.48
N SER A 536 19.83 -10.21 -12.07
CA SER A 536 20.83 -11.04 -11.42
C SER A 536 21.76 -10.20 -10.55
N GLU A 537 21.22 -9.30 -9.69
CA GLU A 537 22.07 -8.79 -8.59
C GLU A 537 22.90 -9.98 -8.09
N PRO A 538 24.23 -9.90 -8.07
CA PRO A 538 25.05 -11.06 -7.82
C PRO A 538 24.75 -11.61 -6.43
N VAL A 539 23.81 -12.56 -6.37
CA VAL A 539 23.62 -13.35 -5.16
C VAL A 539 24.94 -14.03 -4.93
N ILE A 540 25.62 -13.55 -3.91
CA ILE A 540 27.00 -13.97 -3.61
C ILE A 540 27.13 -15.51 -3.70
N SER A 541 28.17 -16.00 -4.38
CA SER A 541 28.40 -17.44 -4.46
C SER A 541 28.68 -18.02 -3.07
N SER A 542 28.33 -19.29 -2.86
CA SER A 542 28.57 -19.99 -1.59
C SER A 542 30.05 -19.96 -1.18
N GLU A 543 30.99 -20.04 -2.12
CA GLU A 543 32.43 -19.92 -1.86
C GLU A 543 32.83 -18.54 -1.31
N LYS A 544 32.35 -17.45 -1.95
CA LYS A 544 32.65 -16.08 -1.50
C LYS A 544 31.94 -15.78 -0.19
N ALA A 545 30.73 -16.31 0.00
CA ALA A 545 29.97 -16.18 1.24
C ALA A 545 30.68 -16.91 2.39
N TRP A 546 31.17 -18.11 2.15
CA TRP A 546 31.97 -18.85 3.11
C TRP A 546 33.22 -18.07 3.55
N LYS A 547 34.00 -17.52 2.61
CA LYS A 547 35.19 -16.69 2.92
C LYS A 547 34.84 -15.48 3.79
N ARG A 548 33.64 -14.88 3.59
CA ARG A 548 33.17 -13.78 4.41
C ARG A 548 32.72 -14.24 5.79
N TRP A 549 31.98 -15.33 5.87
CA TRP A 549 31.59 -15.95 7.13
C TRP A 549 32.82 -16.33 7.97
N ASP A 550 33.75 -17.05 7.37
CA ASP A 550 35.00 -17.46 8.02
C ASP A 550 35.83 -16.24 8.51
N ALA A 551 35.93 -15.17 7.70
CA ALA A 551 36.60 -13.95 8.10
C ALA A 551 35.96 -13.23 9.29
N MET A 552 34.60 -13.23 9.35
CA MET A 552 33.86 -12.69 10.48
C MET A 552 33.98 -13.60 11.70
N PHE A 553 33.89 -14.93 11.50
CA PHE A 553 33.85 -15.91 12.59
C PHE A 553 35.24 -16.13 13.25
N ARG A 554 36.31 -15.99 12.50
CA ARG A 554 37.70 -16.05 13.08
C ARG A 554 38.00 -14.94 14.06
N ARG A 555 37.23 -13.88 14.10
CA ARG A 555 37.37 -12.72 14.98
C ARG A 555 36.13 -12.56 15.87
N GLU A 556 35.47 -13.68 16.16
CA GLU A 556 34.30 -13.68 17.01
C GLU A 556 34.65 -13.39 18.48
N GLN A 557 33.66 -12.90 19.20
CA GLN A 557 33.66 -12.88 20.65
C GLN A 557 32.50 -13.78 21.13
N GLN A 558 32.80 -14.85 21.81
CA GLN A 558 31.79 -15.71 22.41
C GLN A 558 31.10 -14.99 23.57
N LEU A 559 29.77 -14.97 23.54
CA LEU A 559 28.94 -14.30 24.54
C LEU A 559 28.30 -15.29 25.54
N GLY A 560 28.43 -16.59 25.30
CA GLY A 560 27.90 -17.70 26.09
C GLY A 560 27.09 -18.67 25.24
N GLY A 561 27.23 -19.98 25.51
CA GLY A 561 26.59 -21.04 24.72
C GLY A 561 26.96 -20.97 23.24
N SER A 562 25.98 -20.99 22.37
CA SER A 562 26.14 -20.88 20.91
C SER A 562 25.97 -19.45 20.39
N ARG A 563 26.06 -18.42 21.26
CA ARG A 563 25.91 -17.01 20.90
C ARG A 563 27.27 -16.33 20.74
N TYR A 564 27.42 -15.62 19.63
CA TYR A 564 28.67 -14.98 19.22
C TYR A 564 28.44 -13.55 18.78
N ARG A 565 29.43 -12.70 18.95
CA ARG A 565 29.52 -11.35 18.42
C ARG A 565 30.53 -11.30 17.30
N LEU A 566 30.10 -10.87 16.11
CA LEU A 566 30.86 -10.83 14.88
C LEU A 566 31.21 -9.39 14.52
N ASN A 567 32.38 -9.17 13.94
CA ASN A 567 32.75 -7.87 13.38
C ASN A 567 32.34 -7.80 11.91
N LEU A 568 31.44 -6.90 11.58
CA LEU A 568 30.90 -6.68 10.22
C LEU A 568 31.92 -6.02 9.28
N ASP A 569 33.02 -5.43 9.83
CA ASP A 569 34.12 -4.86 9.05
C ASP A 569 35.18 -5.89 8.70
N SER A 570 35.06 -7.14 9.16
CA SER A 570 35.99 -8.24 8.83
C SER A 570 36.09 -8.43 7.31
N ARG A 571 37.33 -8.62 6.83
CA ARG A 571 37.64 -8.72 5.40
C ARG A 571 38.14 -10.12 5.05
N PRO A 572 37.55 -10.73 4.02
CA PRO A 572 38.19 -11.88 3.38
C PRO A 572 39.48 -11.47 2.68
N SER A 573 40.41 -12.40 2.50
CA SER A 573 41.73 -12.16 1.93
C SER A 573 41.74 -11.57 0.50
N HIS A 574 40.61 -11.66 -0.23
CA HIS A 574 40.50 -11.15 -1.58
C HIS A 574 39.88 -9.71 -1.64
N VAL A 575 39.60 -9.09 -0.50
CA VAL A 575 39.04 -7.73 -0.41
C VAL A 575 40.11 -6.81 0.18
N SER A 576 40.60 -5.84 -0.63
CA SER A 576 41.71 -4.96 -0.27
C SER A 576 41.29 -3.70 0.49
N GLU A 577 40.07 -3.19 0.25
CA GLU A 577 39.63 -1.90 0.79
C GLU A 577 38.55 -2.03 1.87
N ASP A 578 38.61 -1.11 2.84
CA ASP A 578 37.62 -0.94 3.89
C ASP A 578 36.55 -0.04 3.36
N SER A 579 35.36 -0.56 3.13
CA SER A 579 34.27 0.21 2.59
C SER A 579 32.94 -0.18 3.22
N GLU A 580 32.01 0.75 3.22
CA GLU A 580 30.60 0.50 3.56
C GLU A 580 30.00 -0.64 2.71
N THR A 581 30.50 -0.78 1.49
CA THR A 581 30.18 -1.89 0.57
C THR A 581 30.60 -3.24 1.16
N ASN A 582 31.79 -3.35 1.78
CA ASN A 582 32.23 -4.60 2.41
C ASN A 582 31.31 -5.02 3.56
N ARG A 583 30.91 -4.07 4.41
CA ARG A 583 29.98 -4.29 5.52
C ARG A 583 28.62 -4.74 4.99
N SER A 584 28.10 -4.07 3.97
CA SER A 584 26.85 -4.44 3.30
C SER A 584 26.87 -5.89 2.81
N TRP A 585 27.95 -6.33 2.18
CA TRP A 585 28.11 -7.72 1.75
C TRP A 585 28.14 -8.72 2.91
N ASN A 586 28.80 -8.38 4.01
CA ASN A 586 28.83 -9.24 5.21
C ASN A 586 27.43 -9.38 5.82
N VAL A 587 26.66 -8.29 5.89
CA VAL A 587 25.26 -8.33 6.33
C VAL A 587 24.40 -9.18 5.41
N ARG A 588 24.58 -9.08 4.07
CA ARG A 588 23.87 -9.93 3.09
C ARG A 588 24.15 -11.42 3.33
N VAL A 589 25.39 -11.78 3.61
CA VAL A 589 25.75 -13.18 3.94
C VAL A 589 25.03 -13.66 5.19
N LEU A 590 25.04 -12.86 6.26
CA LEU A 590 24.35 -13.21 7.51
C LEU A 590 22.86 -13.39 7.29
N ASN A 591 22.23 -12.52 6.50
CA ASN A 591 20.81 -12.61 6.19
C ASN A 591 20.44 -13.89 5.42
N LEU A 592 21.27 -14.28 4.43
CA LEU A 592 21.08 -15.56 3.72
C LEU A 592 21.29 -16.75 4.66
N MET A 593 22.23 -16.66 5.61
CA MET A 593 22.41 -17.70 6.62
C MET A 593 21.22 -17.82 7.57
N VAL A 594 20.56 -16.71 7.92
CA VAL A 594 19.32 -16.74 8.71
C VAL A 594 18.21 -17.46 7.93
N ARG A 595 18.04 -17.15 6.65
CA ARG A 595 17.06 -17.83 5.78
C ARG A 595 17.37 -19.30 5.61
N ALA A 596 18.66 -19.65 5.46
CA ALA A 596 19.12 -21.03 5.42
C ALA A 596 18.99 -21.76 6.78
N LYS A 597 18.51 -21.08 7.84
CA LYS A 597 18.38 -21.59 9.22
C LYS A 597 19.70 -22.06 9.83
N LEU A 598 20.81 -21.51 9.38
CA LEU A 598 22.15 -21.76 9.92
C LEU A 598 22.41 -20.97 11.21
N ILE A 599 21.92 -19.74 11.27
CA ILE A 599 22.08 -18.81 12.39
C ILE A 599 20.77 -18.08 12.70
N GLU A 600 20.74 -17.44 13.87
CA GLU A 600 19.72 -16.45 14.24
C GLU A 600 20.42 -15.13 14.62
N LEU A 601 19.96 -14.03 14.09
CA LEU A 601 20.45 -12.68 14.41
C LEU A 601 19.78 -12.14 15.68
N HIS A 602 20.56 -11.53 16.55
CA HIS A 602 20.11 -10.85 17.75
C HIS A 602 20.43 -9.36 17.71
N VAL A 603 19.59 -8.60 18.41
CA VAL A 603 19.84 -7.18 18.64
C VAL A 603 20.70 -7.04 19.89
N PRO A 604 21.91 -6.44 19.83
CA PRO A 604 22.73 -6.17 20.98
C PRO A 604 21.95 -5.33 22.02
N GLN A 605 21.99 -5.69 23.27
CA GLN A 605 21.30 -4.94 24.33
C GLN A 605 22.07 -3.66 24.65
N PRO A 606 21.38 -2.50 24.81
CA PRO A 606 22.03 -1.27 25.24
C PRO A 606 22.57 -1.40 26.65
N PRO A 607 23.64 -0.67 26.99
CA PRO A 607 24.10 -0.60 28.36
C PRO A 607 22.99 -0.05 29.26
N GLN A 608 22.91 -0.55 30.47
CA GLN A 608 22.05 0.02 31.50
C GLN A 608 22.86 1.00 32.35
N ARG A 609 22.28 2.15 32.71
CA ARG A 609 22.93 3.10 33.62
C ARG A 609 23.11 2.43 34.96
N GLN A 610 24.31 2.47 35.50
CA GLN A 610 24.63 1.88 36.79
C GLN A 610 24.57 2.94 37.88
N GLY A 611 23.55 2.84 38.76
CA GLY A 611 23.45 3.64 39.99
C GLY A 611 23.78 5.12 39.84
N GLU A 612 24.85 5.58 40.56
CA GLU A 612 25.34 6.96 40.55
C GLU A 612 26.39 7.25 39.47
N GLU A 613 26.34 6.54 38.33
CA GLU A 613 27.27 6.73 37.21
C GLU A 613 27.27 8.19 36.72
N LEU A 614 28.46 8.78 36.53
CA LEU A 614 28.63 10.11 35.98
C LEU A 614 28.04 10.21 34.57
N GLU A 615 27.41 11.32 34.25
CA GLU A 615 26.77 11.56 32.94
C GLU A 615 27.75 11.34 31.78
N SER A 616 28.97 11.87 31.89
CA SER A 616 30.01 11.70 30.86
C SER A 616 30.42 10.24 30.61
N ALA A 617 30.50 9.44 31.66
CA ALA A 617 30.81 8.01 31.54
C ALA A 617 29.65 7.24 30.91
N TRP A 618 28.42 7.62 31.23
CA TRP A 618 27.22 7.10 30.62
C TRP A 618 27.16 7.43 29.13
N GLU A 619 27.37 8.70 28.76
CA GLU A 619 27.42 9.15 27.37
C GLU A 619 28.48 8.44 26.55
N GLU A 620 29.68 8.25 27.10
CA GLU A 620 30.75 7.52 26.45
C GLU A 620 30.39 6.05 26.19
N ARG A 621 29.78 5.36 27.17
CA ARG A 621 29.32 3.97 27.00
C ARG A 621 28.17 3.87 25.98
N VAL A 622 27.29 4.85 25.94
CA VAL A 622 26.24 4.92 24.93
C VAL A 622 26.81 5.14 23.53
N GLU A 623 27.80 6.00 23.41
CA GLU A 623 28.46 6.27 22.13
C GLU A 623 29.29 5.07 21.64
N GLU A 624 30.01 4.43 22.55
CA GLU A 624 30.71 3.17 22.27
C GLU A 624 29.70 2.07 21.83
N PHE A 625 28.55 1.98 22.49
CA PHE A 625 27.51 1.05 22.10
C PHE A 625 26.96 1.35 20.72
N LYS A 626 26.72 2.63 20.37
CA LYS A 626 26.26 3.03 19.01
C LYS A 626 27.28 2.63 17.94
N LYS A 627 28.56 2.89 18.16
CA LYS A 627 29.66 2.44 17.28
C LYS A 627 29.68 0.93 17.12
N ARG A 628 29.53 0.20 18.23
CA ARG A 628 29.46 -1.27 18.23
C ARG A 628 28.29 -1.82 17.44
N VAL A 629 27.08 -1.29 17.61
CA VAL A 629 25.88 -1.72 16.87
C VAL A 629 26.04 -1.46 15.37
N ALA A 630 26.75 -0.40 14.98
CA ALA A 630 26.98 -0.08 13.58
C ALA A 630 27.98 -1.02 12.89
N THR A 631 28.88 -1.64 13.66
CA THR A 631 30.02 -2.42 13.14
C THR A 631 29.99 -3.90 13.52
N GLN A 632 29.06 -4.32 14.37
CA GLN A 632 29.00 -5.69 14.90
C GLN A 632 27.60 -6.28 14.81
N ALA A 633 27.53 -7.61 14.67
CA ALA A 633 26.29 -8.38 14.74
C ALA A 633 26.40 -9.46 15.81
N GLU A 634 25.30 -9.71 16.53
CA GLU A 634 25.23 -10.84 17.46
C GLU A 634 24.42 -11.96 16.83
N VAL A 635 24.96 -13.17 16.82
CA VAL A 635 24.34 -14.35 16.21
C VAL A 635 24.30 -15.52 17.18
N THR A 636 23.25 -16.35 17.09
CA THR A 636 23.23 -17.68 17.68
C THR A 636 23.38 -18.72 16.57
N ILE A 637 24.31 -19.63 16.71
CA ILE A 637 24.45 -20.76 15.79
C ILE A 637 23.30 -21.73 16.02
N LYS A 638 22.50 -22.01 14.98
CA LYS A 638 21.39 -22.98 14.99
C LYS A 638 21.82 -24.35 14.46
N ASP A 639 22.70 -24.38 13.48
CA ASP A 639 23.30 -25.60 12.97
C ASP A 639 24.75 -25.70 13.47
N PRO A 640 25.07 -26.63 14.40
CA PRO A 640 26.42 -26.73 14.94
C PRO A 640 27.51 -26.98 13.89
N GLN A 641 27.14 -27.49 12.71
CA GLN A 641 28.06 -27.78 11.61
C GLN A 641 28.23 -26.61 10.64
N VAL A 642 27.67 -25.42 10.94
CA VAL A 642 27.79 -24.21 10.09
C VAL A 642 29.22 -23.83 9.78
N ASN A 643 30.17 -24.18 10.65
CA ASN A 643 31.61 -23.89 10.50
C ASN A 643 32.35 -24.94 9.67
N THR A 644 31.67 -25.88 9.05
CA THR A 644 32.22 -26.77 8.02
C THR A 644 31.89 -26.25 6.63
N THR A 645 32.85 -26.22 5.72
CA THR A 645 32.67 -25.72 4.34
C THR A 645 31.55 -26.47 3.62
N GLU A 646 31.45 -27.78 3.79
CA GLU A 646 30.46 -28.62 3.15
C GLU A 646 29.04 -28.30 3.62
N ARG A 647 28.82 -28.29 4.92
CA ARG A 647 27.50 -28.04 5.51
C ARG A 647 27.00 -26.61 5.23
N PHE A 648 27.91 -25.63 5.32
CA PHE A 648 27.62 -24.25 4.93
C PHE A 648 27.21 -24.18 3.46
N ALA A 649 28.04 -24.79 2.57
CA ALA A 649 27.78 -24.75 1.13
C ALA A 649 26.44 -25.38 0.80
N ASP A 650 26.11 -26.54 1.31
CA ASP A 650 24.84 -27.23 1.03
C ASP A 650 23.62 -26.40 1.37
N ARG A 651 23.55 -25.86 2.58
CA ARG A 651 22.42 -25.09 3.07
C ARG A 651 22.32 -23.72 2.41
N PHE A 652 23.46 -23.06 2.30
CA PHE A 652 23.54 -21.72 1.69
C PHE A 652 23.20 -21.78 0.19
N GLU A 653 23.75 -22.77 -0.55
CA GLU A 653 23.48 -22.92 -1.97
C GLU A 653 22.04 -23.31 -2.26
N ALA A 654 21.42 -24.11 -1.40
CA ALA A 654 20.01 -24.42 -1.51
C ALA A 654 19.13 -23.17 -1.46
N GLU A 655 19.42 -22.26 -0.53
CA GLU A 655 18.68 -21.00 -0.41
C GLU A 655 19.03 -20.02 -1.53
N ARG A 656 20.31 -19.93 -1.89
CA ARG A 656 20.79 -19.15 -3.03
C ARG A 656 20.12 -19.57 -4.34
N LYS A 657 20.01 -20.90 -4.59
CA LYS A 657 19.35 -21.43 -5.77
C LYS A 657 17.86 -21.04 -5.83
N LYS A 658 17.16 -21.13 -4.73
CA LYS A 658 15.73 -20.69 -4.68
C LYS A 658 15.60 -19.24 -5.15
N LEU A 659 16.44 -18.34 -4.66
CA LEU A 659 16.42 -16.92 -5.06
C LEU A 659 16.68 -16.73 -6.56
N LEU A 660 17.70 -17.40 -7.08
CA LEU A 660 18.04 -17.32 -8.51
C LEU A 660 16.93 -17.91 -9.40
N ASP A 661 16.34 -19.02 -9.00
CA ASP A 661 15.25 -19.66 -9.74
C ASP A 661 13.98 -18.76 -9.78
N GLU A 662 13.71 -18.04 -8.71
CA GLU A 662 12.61 -17.07 -8.67
C GLU A 662 12.87 -15.83 -9.54
N GLN A 663 14.08 -15.29 -9.52
CA GLN A 663 14.48 -14.19 -10.41
C GLN A 663 14.33 -14.60 -11.88
N LYS A 664 14.84 -15.78 -12.25
CA LYS A 664 14.68 -16.33 -13.61
C LYS A 664 13.23 -16.55 -13.98
N LYS A 665 12.42 -17.08 -13.06
CA LYS A 665 10.98 -17.27 -13.27
C LYS A 665 10.25 -15.94 -13.47
N SER A 666 10.61 -14.92 -12.68
CA SER A 666 10.05 -13.58 -12.80
C SER A 666 10.34 -12.97 -14.18
N LEU A 667 11.61 -12.98 -14.61
CA LEU A 667 11.99 -12.44 -15.93
C LEU A 667 11.37 -13.23 -17.08
N LYS A 668 11.33 -14.57 -16.97
CA LYS A 668 10.68 -15.42 -17.97
C LYS A 668 9.18 -15.11 -18.06
N GLY A 669 8.49 -14.97 -16.93
CA GLY A 669 7.08 -14.58 -16.90
C GLY A 669 6.83 -13.22 -17.57
N LEU A 670 7.71 -12.24 -17.36
CA LEU A 670 7.63 -10.95 -18.05
C LEU A 670 7.82 -11.12 -19.57
N GLN A 671 8.79 -11.90 -20.01
CA GLN A 671 9.02 -12.15 -21.43
C GLN A 671 7.83 -12.87 -22.11
N GLU A 672 7.21 -13.82 -21.43
CA GLU A 672 5.99 -14.49 -21.92
C GLU A 672 4.82 -13.51 -22.05
N ALA A 673 4.65 -12.61 -21.07
CA ALA A 673 3.66 -11.54 -21.13
C ALA A 673 3.90 -10.58 -22.30
N LEU A 674 5.17 -10.27 -22.59
CA LEU A 674 5.57 -9.34 -23.65
C LEU A 674 5.49 -9.99 -25.06
N GLY A 675 5.55 -11.31 -25.15
CA GLY A 675 5.46 -12.05 -26.41
C GLY A 675 4.08 -12.04 -27.09
N GLY A 676 3.06 -11.47 -26.42
CA GLY A 676 1.69 -11.32 -26.98
C GLY A 676 0.90 -12.63 -27.12
N SER A 677 1.47 -13.78 -26.74
CA SER A 677 0.82 -15.09 -26.84
C SER A 677 -0.22 -15.34 -25.74
N GLN A 678 -0.13 -14.60 -24.65
CA GLN A 678 -1.03 -14.70 -23.48
C GLN A 678 -1.47 -13.32 -23.03
N CYS A 679 -2.63 -13.25 -22.35
CA CYS A 679 -3.06 -12.02 -21.73
C CYS A 679 -2.08 -11.60 -20.62
N ILE A 680 -1.62 -10.36 -20.64
CA ILE A 680 -0.73 -9.81 -19.60
C ILE A 680 -1.39 -9.93 -18.21
N GLY A 681 -2.70 -9.73 -18.12
CA GLY A 681 -3.43 -9.90 -16.89
C GLY A 681 -3.37 -11.33 -16.33
N ASP A 682 -3.42 -12.36 -17.20
CA ASP A 682 -3.32 -13.76 -16.76
C ASP A 682 -1.92 -14.08 -16.24
N VAL A 683 -0.89 -13.62 -16.92
CA VAL A 683 0.51 -13.83 -16.50
C VAL A 683 0.77 -13.15 -15.15
N LEU A 684 0.32 -11.90 -14.97
CA LEU A 684 0.41 -11.18 -13.71
C LEU A 684 -0.42 -11.85 -12.60
N GLY A 685 -1.64 -12.29 -12.91
CA GLY A 685 -2.52 -12.99 -11.97
C GLY A 685 -1.95 -14.31 -11.47
N GLU A 686 -1.28 -15.05 -12.35
CA GLU A 686 -0.60 -16.30 -11.99
C GLU A 686 0.69 -16.03 -11.19
N TYR A 687 1.43 -14.99 -11.53
CA TYR A 687 2.63 -14.58 -10.79
C TYR A 687 2.31 -14.18 -9.33
N TYR A 688 1.22 -13.44 -9.11
CA TYR A 688 0.75 -13.03 -7.79
C TYR A 688 -0.24 -14.00 -7.13
N ARG A 689 -0.41 -15.20 -7.64
CA ARG A 689 -1.19 -16.26 -7.00
C ARG A 689 -0.48 -16.75 -5.74
N LEU A 690 -1.13 -16.67 -4.59
CA LEU A 690 -0.59 -17.21 -3.35
C LEU A 690 -0.81 -18.73 -3.27
N ARG A 691 0.27 -19.48 -3.16
CA ARG A 691 0.25 -20.93 -2.93
C ARG A 691 0.75 -21.23 -1.53
N ARG A 692 -0.06 -21.91 -0.72
CA ARG A 692 0.26 -22.27 0.67
C ARG A 692 -0.19 -23.70 0.97
N GLY A 693 0.75 -24.63 0.94
CA GLY A 693 0.43 -26.07 1.03
C GLY A 693 -0.46 -26.48 -0.13
N GLN A 694 -1.64 -27.04 0.18
CA GLN A 694 -2.66 -27.38 -0.82
C GLN A 694 -3.60 -26.21 -1.17
N ALA A 695 -3.58 -25.13 -0.41
CA ALA A 695 -4.43 -23.97 -0.66
C ALA A 695 -3.81 -23.04 -1.73
N SER A 696 -4.67 -22.52 -2.60
CA SER A 696 -4.30 -21.56 -3.65
C SER A 696 -5.29 -20.41 -3.62
N LEU A 697 -4.78 -19.19 -3.30
CA LEU A 697 -5.56 -17.97 -3.31
C LEU A 697 -5.26 -17.18 -4.58
N PRO A 698 -6.23 -17.00 -5.49
CA PRO A 698 -6.00 -16.31 -6.75
C PRO A 698 -5.89 -14.80 -6.57
N THR A 699 -5.16 -14.16 -7.49
CA THR A 699 -5.28 -12.73 -7.74
C THR A 699 -6.36 -12.51 -8.79
N ARG A 700 -7.28 -11.59 -8.56
CA ARG A 700 -8.35 -11.27 -9.52
C ARG A 700 -7.77 -10.55 -10.73
N VAL A 701 -8.01 -11.13 -11.91
CA VAL A 701 -7.44 -10.68 -13.18
C VAL A 701 -8.37 -9.67 -13.84
N THR A 702 -7.79 -8.58 -14.32
CA THR A 702 -8.46 -7.60 -15.17
C THR A 702 -7.53 -7.18 -16.30
N CYS A 703 -8.09 -6.84 -17.46
CA CYS A 703 -7.34 -6.33 -18.60
C CYS A 703 -8.20 -5.35 -19.41
N ARG A 704 -7.71 -4.12 -19.53
CA ARG A 704 -8.35 -3.08 -20.34
C ARG A 704 -7.90 -3.14 -21.82
N GLY A 705 -6.97 -4.00 -22.16
CA GLY A 705 -6.42 -4.23 -23.48
C GLY A 705 -4.92 -4.49 -23.43
N CYS A 706 -4.50 -5.59 -23.98
CA CYS A 706 -3.11 -5.95 -24.22
C CYS A 706 -2.98 -6.55 -25.64
N PRO A 707 -1.78 -6.78 -26.18
CA PRO A 707 -1.64 -7.31 -27.53
C PRO A 707 -2.47 -8.58 -27.79
N ASN A 708 -2.40 -9.56 -26.89
CA ASN A 708 -3.19 -10.79 -27.01
C ASN A 708 -4.71 -10.53 -27.00
N CYS A 709 -5.20 -9.73 -26.05
CA CYS A 709 -6.64 -9.47 -25.95
C CYS A 709 -7.19 -8.70 -27.14
N ARG A 710 -6.43 -7.77 -27.72
CA ARG A 710 -6.84 -7.06 -28.95
C ARG A 710 -6.87 -7.97 -30.17
N ALA A 711 -5.98 -8.97 -30.23
CA ALA A 711 -5.93 -9.94 -31.34
C ALA A 711 -7.02 -11.02 -31.25
N THR A 712 -7.49 -11.37 -30.03
CA THR A 712 -8.33 -12.54 -29.80
C THR A 712 -9.71 -12.24 -29.25
N GLY A 713 -9.96 -11.04 -28.72
CA GLY A 713 -11.17 -10.70 -28.00
C GLY A 713 -11.80 -9.36 -28.41
N HIS A 714 -13.00 -9.12 -27.91
CA HIS A 714 -13.68 -7.83 -28.00
C HIS A 714 -13.91 -7.28 -26.58
N PRO A 715 -13.74 -5.98 -26.37
CA PRO A 715 -14.06 -5.37 -25.06
C PRO A 715 -15.58 -5.44 -24.80
N ASP A 716 -15.93 -5.49 -23.54
CA ASP A 716 -17.32 -5.30 -23.12
C ASP A 716 -17.75 -3.82 -23.28
N LYS A 717 -19.03 -3.51 -22.98
CA LYS A 717 -19.56 -2.13 -23.05
C LYS A 717 -18.80 -1.12 -22.17
N SER A 718 -18.05 -1.59 -21.17
CA SER A 718 -17.24 -0.77 -20.27
C SER A 718 -15.78 -0.61 -20.75
N GLY A 719 -15.43 -1.14 -21.92
CA GLY A 719 -14.07 -1.08 -22.49
C GLY A 719 -13.10 -2.10 -21.90
N PHE A 720 -13.57 -3.14 -21.21
CA PHE A 720 -12.72 -4.19 -20.66
C PHE A 720 -12.79 -5.46 -21.51
N TYR A 721 -11.64 -6.06 -21.75
CA TYR A 721 -11.54 -7.43 -22.31
C TYR A 721 -11.72 -8.47 -21.22
N ARG A 722 -11.28 -8.15 -20.01
CA ARG A 722 -11.47 -8.95 -18.82
C ARG A 722 -11.72 -8.04 -17.63
N LEU A 723 -12.83 -8.24 -16.96
CA LEU A 723 -13.19 -7.54 -15.73
C LEU A 723 -13.64 -8.55 -14.68
N ALA A 724 -12.82 -8.71 -13.65
CA ALA A 724 -13.18 -9.52 -12.50
C ALA A 724 -13.98 -8.69 -11.48
N GLY A 725 -14.90 -9.35 -10.80
CA GLY A 725 -15.53 -8.79 -9.61
C GLY A 725 -14.52 -8.62 -8.47
N GLU A 726 -14.93 -7.88 -7.45
CA GLU A 726 -14.12 -7.65 -6.26
C GLU A 726 -13.71 -8.98 -5.60
N PRO A 727 -12.45 -9.13 -5.15
CA PRO A 727 -12.03 -10.33 -4.45
C PRO A 727 -12.75 -10.41 -3.10
N ARG A 728 -13.27 -11.59 -2.78
CA ARG A 728 -13.76 -11.92 -1.45
C ARG A 728 -12.65 -12.69 -0.74
N PRO A 729 -11.89 -12.05 0.16
CA PRO A 729 -10.81 -12.71 0.88
C PRO A 729 -11.40 -13.75 1.82
N TRP A 730 -10.79 -14.93 1.81
CA TRP A 730 -11.10 -15.95 2.79
C TRP A 730 -10.34 -15.64 4.08
N LEU A 731 -11.08 -15.46 5.18
CA LEU A 731 -10.53 -15.17 6.50
C LEU A 731 -10.75 -16.37 7.42
N ARG A 732 -9.69 -16.77 8.09
CA ARG A 732 -9.76 -17.56 9.31
C ARG A 732 -9.23 -16.70 10.44
N PHE A 733 -10.09 -16.36 11.39
CA PHE A 733 -9.62 -15.75 12.62
C PHE A 733 -9.05 -16.83 13.54
N PRO A 734 -7.89 -16.61 14.16
CA PRO A 734 -7.41 -17.51 15.21
C PRO A 734 -8.40 -17.47 16.37
N ALA A 735 -8.55 -18.59 17.07
CA ALA A 735 -9.38 -18.65 18.26
C ALA A 735 -8.86 -17.64 19.30
N PRO A 736 -9.64 -16.64 19.72
CA PRO A 736 -9.23 -15.70 20.75
C PRO A 736 -9.19 -16.38 22.12
N PRO A 737 -8.44 -15.84 23.08
CA PRO A 737 -8.62 -16.21 24.46
C PRO A 737 -10.09 -15.97 24.83
N VAL A 738 -10.75 -16.98 25.41
CA VAL A 738 -12.19 -16.93 25.67
C VAL A 738 -12.45 -15.89 26.77
N LYS A 739 -13.06 -14.76 26.38
CA LYS A 739 -13.64 -13.79 27.31
C LYS A 739 -15.12 -14.08 27.41
N ASP A 740 -15.53 -14.66 28.51
CA ASP A 740 -16.87 -15.15 28.72
C ASP A 740 -17.37 -14.68 30.09
N PRO A 741 -17.91 -13.47 30.16
CA PRO A 741 -18.28 -12.86 31.43
C PRO A 741 -19.44 -13.59 32.15
N LEU A 742 -20.25 -14.36 31.44
CA LEU A 742 -21.36 -15.13 31.99
C LEU A 742 -21.13 -16.66 31.85
N ALA A 743 -19.87 -17.11 31.84
CA ALA A 743 -19.46 -18.51 31.66
C ALA A 743 -20.20 -19.48 32.58
N HIS A 744 -20.41 -19.08 33.82
CA HIS A 744 -21.07 -19.92 34.84
C HIS A 744 -22.54 -20.19 34.53
N TYR A 745 -23.22 -19.34 33.72
CA TYR A 745 -24.59 -19.56 33.28
C TYR A 745 -24.69 -20.43 32.02
N ARG A 746 -23.58 -20.69 31.33
CA ARG A 746 -23.58 -21.55 30.12
C ARG A 746 -23.63 -23.06 30.45
N ASP A 747 -23.32 -23.44 31.67
CA ASP A 747 -23.33 -24.86 32.12
C ASP A 747 -22.56 -25.82 31.16
N GLY A 748 -21.40 -25.34 30.65
CA GLY A 748 -20.58 -26.09 29.71
C GLY A 748 -21.05 -26.07 28.24
N LEU A 749 -22.20 -25.46 27.94
CA LEU A 749 -22.72 -25.32 26.57
C LEU A 749 -22.05 -24.13 25.84
N SER A 750 -22.03 -24.17 24.50
CA SER A 750 -21.50 -23.09 23.69
C SER A 750 -22.39 -21.85 23.64
N CYS A 751 -23.72 -22.06 23.64
CA CYS A 751 -24.71 -21.00 23.51
C CYS A 751 -25.34 -20.68 24.86
N LEU A 752 -25.41 -19.37 25.20
CA LEU A 752 -26.19 -18.82 26.29
C LEU A 752 -27.42 -18.09 25.73
N SER A 753 -28.63 -18.61 26.07
CA SER A 753 -29.91 -17.99 25.72
C SER A 753 -30.20 -16.82 26.68
N LEU A 754 -30.30 -15.63 26.16
CA LEU A 754 -30.63 -14.38 26.86
C LEU A 754 -31.96 -13.86 26.31
N TRP A 755 -33.04 -13.98 27.09
CA TRP A 755 -34.38 -13.75 26.57
C TRP A 755 -35.08 -12.59 27.23
N TRP A 756 -36.01 -11.93 26.49
CA TRP A 756 -36.92 -10.88 26.96
C TRP A 756 -38.37 -11.30 26.71
N GLU A 757 -39.28 -10.81 27.58
CA GLU A 757 -40.71 -11.09 27.52
C GLU A 757 -41.40 -10.27 26.43
N ASP A 758 -41.18 -8.97 26.39
CA ASP A 758 -41.86 -8.02 25.56
C ASP A 758 -40.95 -6.92 24.97
N GLU A 759 -41.52 -6.09 24.14
CA GLU A 759 -40.81 -4.97 23.49
C GLU A 759 -40.33 -3.92 24.51
N GLN A 760 -40.98 -3.79 25.66
CA GLN A 760 -40.55 -2.87 26.72
C GLN A 760 -39.24 -3.35 27.35
N GLU A 761 -39.11 -4.63 27.65
CA GLU A 761 -37.87 -5.24 28.14
C GLU A 761 -36.75 -5.16 27.09
N LEU A 762 -37.06 -5.43 25.82
CA LEU A 762 -36.09 -5.27 24.73
C LEU A 762 -35.52 -3.84 24.72
N ARG A 763 -36.36 -2.82 24.75
CA ARG A 763 -35.92 -1.41 24.71
C ARG A 763 -35.19 -0.97 25.97
N LEU A 764 -35.56 -1.48 27.15
CA LEU A 764 -35.02 -1.06 28.42
C LEU A 764 -33.69 -1.74 28.76
N TYR A 765 -33.59 -3.05 28.53
CA TYR A 765 -32.48 -3.86 29.03
C TYR A 765 -31.42 -4.19 27.95
N VAL A 766 -31.83 -4.54 26.73
CA VAL A 766 -30.87 -5.01 25.71
C VAL A 766 -29.81 -3.98 25.37
N PRO A 767 -30.07 -2.71 25.13
CA PRO A 767 -29.03 -1.71 24.84
C PRO A 767 -28.03 -1.55 26.01
N ARG A 768 -28.51 -1.60 27.23
CA ARG A 768 -27.64 -1.51 28.43
C ARG A 768 -26.80 -2.76 28.61
N LEU A 769 -27.37 -3.92 28.32
CA LEU A 769 -26.69 -5.20 28.35
C LEU A 769 -25.53 -5.22 27.33
N LEU A 770 -25.79 -4.77 26.10
CA LEU A 770 -24.78 -4.62 25.06
C LEU A 770 -23.62 -3.71 25.51
N GLU A 771 -23.91 -2.58 26.11
CA GLU A 771 -22.88 -1.68 26.66
C GLU A 771 -21.99 -2.41 27.68
N ARG A 772 -22.61 -3.18 28.59
CA ARG A 772 -21.89 -3.96 29.61
C ARG A 772 -21.06 -5.09 29.01
N LEU A 773 -21.60 -5.79 28.03
CA LEU A 773 -20.89 -6.88 27.32
C LEU A 773 -19.69 -6.34 26.53
N VAL A 774 -19.87 -5.24 25.79
CA VAL A 774 -18.77 -4.60 25.05
C VAL A 774 -17.66 -4.15 25.99
N ARG A 775 -17.99 -3.58 27.15
CA ARG A 775 -16.98 -3.20 28.16
C ARG A 775 -16.20 -4.38 28.72
N ARG A 776 -16.68 -5.59 28.54
CA ARG A 776 -16.01 -6.86 28.88
C ARG A 776 -15.41 -7.56 27.65
N ASP A 777 -15.16 -6.78 26.62
CA ASP A 777 -14.53 -7.20 25.35
C ASP A 777 -15.35 -8.18 24.50
N MET A 778 -16.66 -8.30 24.72
CA MET A 778 -17.60 -8.94 23.80
C MET A 778 -17.94 -7.95 22.68
N THR A 779 -17.04 -7.80 21.69
CA THR A 779 -17.05 -6.68 20.74
C THR A 779 -17.72 -7.00 19.40
N ILE A 780 -18.06 -8.27 19.14
CA ILE A 780 -18.76 -8.68 17.92
C ILE A 780 -20.24 -8.82 18.23
N VAL A 781 -21.04 -7.95 17.62
CA VAL A 781 -22.49 -7.90 17.79
C VAL A 781 -23.14 -7.97 16.43
N GLY A 782 -24.19 -8.76 16.26
CA GLY A 782 -24.91 -8.87 15.00
C GLY A 782 -26.32 -9.38 15.19
N GLY A 783 -26.97 -9.67 14.07
CA GLY A 783 -28.31 -10.25 14.01
C GLY A 783 -29.39 -9.29 13.58
N PRO A 784 -30.53 -9.82 13.09
CA PRO A 784 -31.65 -9.05 12.55
C PRO A 784 -32.35 -8.14 13.57
N GLY A 785 -32.24 -8.49 14.88
CA GLY A 785 -32.83 -7.72 15.98
C GLY A 785 -32.02 -6.52 16.45
N VAL A 786 -30.92 -6.14 15.79
CA VAL A 786 -30.14 -4.95 16.14
C VAL A 786 -30.91 -3.67 15.85
N THR A 787 -31.55 -3.11 16.85
CA THR A 787 -32.36 -1.89 16.75
C THR A 787 -31.52 -0.62 16.58
N ALA A 788 -32.15 0.50 16.20
CA ALA A 788 -31.49 1.81 16.12
C ALA A 788 -30.86 2.23 17.47
N GLN A 789 -31.53 1.96 18.58
CA GLN A 789 -31.03 2.23 19.93
C GLN A 789 -29.79 1.36 20.26
N CYS A 790 -29.79 0.09 19.84
CA CYS A 790 -28.60 -0.76 19.96
C CYS A 790 -27.42 -0.18 19.17
N ARG A 791 -27.66 0.25 17.93
CA ARG A 791 -26.61 0.87 17.08
C ARG A 791 -26.02 2.12 17.73
N GLU A 792 -26.85 2.98 18.33
CA GLU A 792 -26.39 4.19 19.02
C GLU A 792 -25.49 3.85 20.21
N VAL A 793 -25.87 2.87 21.02
CA VAL A 793 -25.06 2.40 22.15
C VAL A 793 -23.74 1.78 21.68
N LEU A 794 -23.77 0.96 20.66
CA LEU A 794 -22.60 0.36 20.05
C LEU A 794 -21.65 1.42 19.46
N GLN A 795 -22.18 2.44 18.79
CA GLN A 795 -21.39 3.56 18.25
C GLN A 795 -20.71 4.38 19.38
N LYS A 796 -21.38 4.54 20.51
CA LYS A 796 -20.80 5.21 21.69
C LYS A 796 -19.70 4.36 22.32
N ALA A 797 -19.93 3.06 22.48
CA ALA A 797 -18.96 2.12 23.05
C ALA A 797 -17.72 1.95 22.13
N ALA A 798 -17.91 2.08 20.83
CA ALA A 798 -16.87 1.98 19.80
C ALA A 798 -15.79 3.07 19.91
N ARG A 799 -16.04 4.15 20.66
CA ARG A 799 -15.00 5.16 20.94
C ARG A 799 -13.81 4.62 21.74
N THR A 800 -14.00 3.50 22.42
CA THR A 800 -12.99 2.91 23.32
C THR A 800 -12.76 1.42 23.08
N HIS A 801 -13.61 0.74 22.31
CA HIS A 801 -13.53 -0.69 22.01
C HIS A 801 -13.64 -0.95 20.52
N PRO A 802 -13.03 -2.01 19.97
CA PRO A 802 -13.11 -2.36 18.57
C PRO A 802 -14.45 -3.06 18.25
N VAL A 803 -15.56 -2.32 18.40
CA VAL A 803 -16.90 -2.87 18.16
C VAL A 803 -17.12 -3.10 16.68
N VAL A 804 -17.47 -4.32 16.33
CA VAL A 804 -17.80 -4.78 14.98
C VAL A 804 -19.28 -5.12 14.91
N LEU A 805 -19.97 -4.63 13.89
CA LEU A 805 -21.37 -4.94 13.62
C LEU A 805 -21.48 -5.93 12.46
N ASP A 806 -21.81 -7.20 12.79
CA ASP A 806 -21.91 -8.28 11.81
C ASP A 806 -23.33 -8.35 11.22
N GLU A 807 -23.62 -7.53 10.21
CA GLU A 807 -24.94 -7.46 9.58
C GLU A 807 -25.22 -8.61 8.60
N ASP A 808 -24.19 -9.23 8.06
CA ASP A 808 -24.23 -10.27 7.03
C ASP A 808 -23.89 -11.68 7.54
N ALA A 809 -23.84 -11.86 8.84
CA ALA A 809 -23.52 -13.12 9.53
C ALA A 809 -22.18 -13.74 9.12
N GLU A 810 -21.25 -12.92 8.63
CA GLU A 810 -19.95 -13.43 8.17
C GLU A 810 -19.03 -13.82 9.33
N LEU A 811 -18.99 -13.01 10.38
CA LEU A 811 -18.26 -13.33 11.59
C LEU A 811 -19.00 -14.38 12.42
N LEU A 812 -20.32 -14.42 12.40
CA LEU A 812 -21.07 -15.50 12.99
C LEU A 812 -20.59 -16.87 12.46
N LYS A 813 -20.27 -16.96 11.16
CA LYS A 813 -19.81 -18.19 10.48
C LYS A 813 -18.32 -18.47 10.65
N SER A 814 -17.49 -17.44 10.73
CA SER A 814 -16.01 -17.55 10.59
C SER A 814 -15.23 -17.25 11.85
N TRP A 815 -15.85 -16.62 12.85
CA TRP A 815 -15.20 -16.23 14.09
C TRP A 815 -15.29 -17.34 15.13
N ALA A 816 -14.15 -17.81 15.60
CA ALA A 816 -14.08 -18.87 16.62
C ALA A 816 -14.20 -18.36 18.06
N GLY A 817 -14.53 -17.08 18.26
CA GLY A 817 -14.64 -16.47 19.56
C GLY A 817 -16.08 -16.07 19.93
N PRO A 818 -16.22 -15.32 21.04
CA PRO A 818 -17.52 -14.87 21.51
C PRO A 818 -18.24 -13.96 20.53
N VAL A 819 -19.51 -14.22 20.27
CA VAL A 819 -20.43 -13.40 19.46
C VAL A 819 -21.69 -13.11 20.25
N VAL A 820 -22.19 -11.88 20.18
CA VAL A 820 -23.52 -11.49 20.67
C VAL A 820 -24.45 -11.40 19.47
N TRP A 821 -25.45 -12.27 19.42
CA TRP A 821 -26.37 -12.34 18.29
C TRP A 821 -27.80 -12.03 18.71
N ILE A 822 -28.44 -11.05 18.09
CA ILE A 822 -29.76 -10.55 18.48
C ILE A 822 -30.76 -10.94 17.41
N LEU A 823 -31.75 -11.71 17.78
CA LEU A 823 -32.89 -12.05 16.91
C LEU A 823 -33.93 -10.95 16.89
N ASP A 824 -34.67 -10.88 15.80
CA ASP A 824 -35.90 -10.11 15.70
C ASP A 824 -37.08 -10.87 16.30
N ASP A 825 -38.30 -10.36 16.06
CA ASP A 825 -39.54 -11.02 16.53
C ASP A 825 -39.87 -12.30 15.77
N SER A 826 -39.05 -12.77 14.84
CA SER A 826 -39.25 -14.05 14.17
C SER A 826 -39.09 -15.21 15.16
N ALA A 827 -40.04 -16.12 15.12
CA ALA A 827 -40.07 -17.25 16.05
C ALA A 827 -39.09 -18.38 15.70
N SER A 828 -38.32 -18.27 14.63
CA SER A 828 -37.44 -19.34 14.13
C SER A 828 -36.00 -18.88 13.98
N LEU A 829 -35.06 -19.76 14.33
CA LEU A 829 -33.65 -19.57 14.08
C LEU A 829 -33.29 -19.86 12.62
N ASP A 830 -32.49 -19.00 12.01
CA ASP A 830 -31.88 -19.31 10.73
C ASP A 830 -30.83 -20.44 10.86
N TYR A 831 -30.42 -21.00 9.71
CA TYR A 831 -29.46 -22.11 9.68
C TYR A 831 -28.12 -21.74 10.31
N ASP A 832 -27.61 -20.55 10.08
CA ASP A 832 -26.29 -20.13 10.56
C ASP A 832 -26.28 -19.93 12.09
N THR A 833 -27.35 -19.34 12.61
CA THR A 833 -27.56 -19.20 14.06
C THR A 833 -27.75 -20.55 14.74
N ALA A 834 -28.52 -21.45 14.12
CA ALA A 834 -28.72 -22.81 14.63
C ALA A 834 -27.42 -23.62 14.69
N ALA A 835 -26.53 -23.45 13.70
CA ALA A 835 -25.23 -24.12 13.65
C ALA A 835 -24.33 -23.78 14.87
N ARG A 836 -24.49 -22.61 15.47
CA ARG A 836 -23.73 -22.18 16.66
C ARG A 836 -24.07 -23.00 17.93
N PHE A 837 -25.26 -23.57 18.03
CA PHE A 837 -25.62 -24.47 19.12
C PHE A 837 -24.83 -25.77 19.10
N SER A 838 -24.38 -26.20 17.91
CA SER A 838 -23.59 -27.41 17.70
C SER A 838 -22.09 -27.16 17.63
N SER A 839 -21.64 -25.89 17.66
CA SER A 839 -20.23 -25.51 17.64
C SER A 839 -19.67 -25.45 19.07
N GLU A 840 -18.34 -25.34 19.17
CA GLU A 840 -17.65 -25.04 20.44
C GLU A 840 -17.52 -23.54 20.71
N ASP A 841 -18.02 -22.70 19.81
CA ASP A 841 -17.81 -21.27 19.84
C ASP A 841 -18.83 -20.55 20.73
N VAL A 842 -18.34 -19.73 21.67
CA VAL A 842 -19.18 -18.99 22.61
C VAL A 842 -20.15 -18.05 21.89
N THR A 843 -21.43 -18.21 22.13
CA THR A 843 -22.47 -17.37 21.55
C THR A 843 -23.47 -16.91 22.62
N TYR A 844 -23.71 -15.60 22.73
CA TYR A 844 -24.77 -15.03 23.55
C TYR A 844 -25.91 -14.71 22.60
N LEU A 845 -26.95 -15.56 22.60
CA LEU A 845 -28.12 -15.41 21.76
C LEU A 845 -29.19 -14.60 22.51
N LEU A 846 -29.45 -13.36 22.07
CA LEU A 846 -30.49 -12.50 22.59
C LEU A 846 -31.74 -12.68 21.74
N HIS A 847 -32.88 -13.05 22.36
CA HIS A 847 -34.07 -13.41 21.62
C HIS A 847 -35.37 -13.19 22.38
N PRO A 848 -36.53 -13.04 21.72
CA PRO A 848 -37.80 -12.99 22.39
C PRO A 848 -38.16 -14.33 23.05
N HIS A 849 -38.97 -14.26 24.09
CA HIS A 849 -39.44 -15.41 24.85
C HIS A 849 -40.06 -16.54 23.98
N GLN A 850 -40.76 -16.17 22.91
CA GLN A 850 -41.45 -17.09 22.00
C GLN A 850 -40.57 -17.81 20.99
N THR A 851 -39.24 -17.60 21.03
CA THR A 851 -38.32 -18.26 20.09
C THR A 851 -38.38 -19.77 20.24
N ARG A 852 -38.46 -20.49 19.08
CA ARG A 852 -38.53 -21.94 19.01
C ARG A 852 -37.15 -22.57 19.04
N HIS A 853 -37.09 -23.77 19.60
CA HIS A 853 -35.86 -24.56 19.60
C HIS A 853 -35.50 -25.02 18.16
N PRO A 854 -34.25 -24.92 17.71
CA PRO A 854 -33.88 -25.25 16.33
C PRO A 854 -34.19 -26.68 15.91
N ASP A 855 -33.99 -27.66 16.83
CA ASP A 855 -34.23 -29.09 16.58
C ASP A 855 -35.62 -29.56 16.97
N ARG A 856 -36.40 -28.74 17.68
CA ARG A 856 -37.74 -29.06 18.20
C ARG A 856 -38.67 -27.89 18.03
N ALA A 857 -39.13 -27.65 16.80
CA ALA A 857 -39.96 -26.49 16.44
C ALA A 857 -41.30 -26.38 17.18
N SER A 858 -41.75 -27.42 17.87
CA SER A 858 -42.93 -27.38 18.76
C SER A 858 -42.68 -26.69 20.10
N ASP A 859 -41.39 -26.66 20.52
CA ASP A 859 -41.02 -26.31 21.89
C ASP A 859 -40.34 -24.95 21.91
N LEU A 860 -40.50 -24.19 22.97
CA LEU A 860 -39.78 -22.94 23.16
C LEU A 860 -38.31 -23.20 23.52
N LEU A 861 -37.42 -22.37 23.01
CA LEU A 861 -35.98 -22.45 23.32
C LEU A 861 -35.73 -22.38 24.83
N ILE A 862 -36.43 -21.48 25.51
CA ILE A 862 -36.30 -21.31 26.96
C ILE A 862 -36.79 -22.49 27.79
N ASP A 863 -37.64 -23.35 27.26
CA ASP A 863 -38.14 -24.54 28.01
C ASP A 863 -37.14 -25.67 28.01
N ILE A 864 -36.39 -25.83 26.92
CA ILE A 864 -35.49 -26.98 26.69
C ILE A 864 -34.01 -26.65 26.96
N HIS A 865 -33.55 -25.43 26.53
CA HIS A 865 -32.15 -25.08 26.65
C HIS A 865 -31.78 -24.78 28.11
N ARG A 866 -30.75 -25.47 28.64
CA ARG A 866 -30.37 -25.38 30.06
C ARG A 866 -29.64 -24.07 30.35
N ALA A 867 -28.76 -23.63 29.43
CA ALA A 867 -27.99 -22.39 29.55
C ALA A 867 -28.86 -21.16 29.18
N LYS A 868 -29.63 -20.66 30.09
CA LYS A 868 -30.61 -19.58 29.86
C LYS A 868 -30.63 -18.57 31.00
N LEU A 869 -30.87 -17.30 30.69
CA LEU A 869 -30.99 -16.22 31.64
C LEU A 869 -31.86 -15.10 31.06
N PRO A 870 -32.82 -14.50 31.79
CA PRO A 870 -33.53 -13.33 31.30
C PRO A 870 -32.57 -12.11 31.23
N VAL A 871 -32.78 -11.23 30.24
CA VAL A 871 -31.90 -10.08 29.95
C VAL A 871 -31.69 -9.15 31.14
N PHE A 872 -32.72 -8.96 31.97
CA PHE A 872 -32.60 -8.12 33.16
C PHE A 872 -31.64 -8.71 34.20
N ARG A 873 -31.65 -10.03 34.37
CA ARG A 873 -30.72 -10.73 35.27
C ARG A 873 -29.31 -10.71 34.71
N ALA A 874 -29.16 -10.94 33.41
CA ALA A 874 -27.86 -10.86 32.78
C ALA A 874 -27.23 -9.46 32.95
N LEU A 875 -28.05 -8.41 32.94
CA LEU A 875 -27.61 -7.05 33.19
C LEU A 875 -27.18 -6.81 34.66
N GLU A 876 -27.87 -7.44 35.65
CA GLU A 876 -27.50 -7.38 37.06
C GLU A 876 -26.15 -8.05 37.34
N GLU A 877 -25.87 -9.17 36.68
CA GLU A 877 -24.65 -9.98 36.85
C GLU A 877 -23.40 -9.37 36.23
N LEU A 878 -23.58 -8.46 35.26
CA LEU A 878 -22.50 -7.73 34.57
C LEU A 878 -22.22 -6.35 35.16
#